data_8162f159efd3aad92b028858200b40bc
#
_entry.id   8162f159efd3aad92b028858200b40bc
#
_cell.length_a   1.000
_cell.length_b   1.000
_cell.length_c   1.000
_cell.angle_alpha   90.00
_cell.angle_beta   90.00
_cell.angle_gamma   90.00
#
_symmetry.space_group_name_H-M   'P 1'
#
loop_
_entity.id
_entity.type
_entity.pdbx_description
1 polymer ?
#
loop_
_entity_poly.entity_id
_entity_poly.type
_entity_poly.pdbx_seq_one_letter_code
_entity_poly.pdbx_strand_id
1 'polypeptide(L)'
;MNLKRTIQSLFFIVLIMQTITLSAQAQTTITGKVYDNATGGTLPGVNIRVKDKLVGTITQPSGDFNLTVDQAPPLTLIFSYVGYQPQEVEITQSNVSGLEIRMDEQVLFGEEIVVSASRIEENILTSPVSIEKLDILDIQNTASTNFYEGLATLKGIDFSTQSLTFKSVNARGFGSNGNTRFVQLIDGIDNQAPGLNFAVGNIVGINDLDLESAEMIPGAASALYGPNAIQGILLLNSKNPFDYQGFSAYVKNGVNHVDERDDDMAIYQDYGVRWAKAFNNKLAFKLTASYLQAQDFRGVDTRDQGLATFGVVERGATERGNNRFYDAVNEYGDFGISVGAIADIAIAGGDQTLPAVRTLIPDGLDGLFTARGFSEASFVDNTTESFKIGGALHYRLNDRLELLGQFNYGSGSTVYTANDRFVLDGFNIITGKVELRGSDFYVRAYTTQEDSGDSYAANTLASLINQQTYLAPYLGGFAGSRLLGGSIEEAHAAGRSLANAAQPQPGSQQFDALSETLRGRSIADGGAKFLDKSALYHAEGSWDLSSKIDWADVVVGANFRNYALNSEGTLFALDENGDEISFNEYGAYTQISKSFANDNLRLQGSLRYDKNEFFEGQLSPRISAVGTVADNHNFRASFQRGFRIPTTQDQFIDLDVVTRRLIGSNDLLVDRYNFQTNTIYNTNSVAAAQAAGDPSLLVVEDRVNDEFKTEKVNTYEVGYKGLFADGRLLIDAYYYYSVYNDFIAEIDFTQAIPGGLTGPNPDAGSAAQRSAIVNGIVPTQRYGFDINATGQVESQGWAASADYSLEGGWAIGGNVAYNELISQEDLLAQGFRASYNTPKYRFNLKLSNRKVTDRLGFNVNYRWQQAFLWESSFGVGIIPAFGTLDAQVTYKIPDWKSNIKLGASNLLNERYTTSFGNPSLGGIYYIQITFDEFFK
;
A
#
# COMPACT_ATOMS: atom_id res chain seq x y z
N MET A 1 24.67 -9.68 28.69
CA MET A 1 23.50 -10.33 29.33
C MET A 1 23.68 -11.85 29.30
N ASN A 2 23.50 -12.53 30.41
CA ASN A 2 24.11 -13.81 30.74
C ASN A 2 23.68 -15.02 29.91
N LEU A 3 24.59 -15.60 29.15
CA LEU A 3 24.51 -16.89 28.46
C LEU A 3 23.96 -18.05 29.36
N LYS A 4 24.11 -17.97 30.66
CA LYS A 4 23.55 -18.95 31.64
C LYS A 4 22.02 -18.93 31.71
N ARG A 5 21.36 -17.78 31.54
CA ARG A 5 19.88 -17.70 31.54
C ARG A 5 19.26 -18.25 30.25
N THR A 6 19.92 -18.07 29.13
CA THR A 6 19.47 -18.61 27.84
C THR A 6 19.55 -20.13 27.79
N ILE A 7 20.61 -20.72 28.37
CA ILE A 7 20.77 -22.16 28.45
C ILE A 7 19.78 -22.79 29.46
N GLN A 8 19.43 -22.12 30.55
CA GLN A 8 18.39 -22.60 31.47
C GLN A 8 16.99 -22.56 30.87
N SER A 9 16.67 -21.55 30.04
CA SER A 9 15.39 -21.48 29.30
C SER A 9 15.29 -22.57 28.21
N LEU A 10 16.37 -22.87 27.50
CA LEU A 10 16.43 -24.01 26.58
C LEU A 10 16.27 -25.36 27.27
N PHE A 11 16.88 -25.52 28.47
CA PHE A 11 16.76 -26.78 29.24
C PHE A 11 15.32 -27.00 29.75
N PHE A 12 14.58 -25.93 30.10
CA PHE A 12 13.19 -26.03 30.53
C PHE A 12 12.27 -26.41 29.37
N ILE A 13 12.55 -25.92 28.15
CA ILE A 13 11.81 -26.28 26.93
C ILE A 13 12.05 -27.75 26.54
N VAL A 14 13.29 -28.23 26.71
CA VAL A 14 13.62 -29.65 26.43
C VAL A 14 13.00 -30.59 27.48
N LEU A 15 12.87 -30.15 28.72
CA LEU A 15 12.25 -30.96 29.79
C LEU A 15 10.72 -31.10 29.63
N ILE A 16 10.06 -30.08 29.08
CA ILE A 16 8.61 -30.15 28.75
C ILE A 16 8.34 -31.10 27.56
N MET A 17 9.31 -31.30 26.68
CA MET A 17 9.19 -32.25 25.55
C MET A 17 9.31 -33.75 25.96
N GLN A 18 9.78 -34.07 27.13
CA GLN A 18 9.99 -35.47 27.55
C GLN A 18 8.79 -36.15 28.25
N THR A 19 7.66 -35.48 28.43
CA THR A 19 6.45 -36.06 29.05
C THR A 19 5.37 -36.49 28.05
N ILE A 20 5.73 -36.74 26.80
CA ILE A 20 4.75 -37.31 25.82
C ILE A 20 4.76 -38.84 25.99
N THR A 21 3.80 -39.33 26.71
CA THR A 21 3.50 -40.79 26.81
C THR A 21 3.05 -41.31 25.44
N LEU A 22 3.75 -42.28 24.86
CA LEU A 22 3.29 -43.05 23.69
C LEU A 22 2.04 -43.84 24.07
N SER A 23 0.86 -43.29 23.82
CA SER A 23 -0.37 -44.07 23.73
C SER A 23 -0.38 -44.74 22.37
N ALA A 24 -0.63 -46.03 22.27
CA ALA A 24 -0.93 -46.72 21.02
C ALA A 24 -2.26 -46.14 20.48
N GLN A 25 -2.22 -45.22 19.53
CA GLN A 25 -3.41 -44.65 18.91
C GLN A 25 -3.93 -45.61 17.83
N ALA A 26 -5.27 -45.78 17.83
CA ALA A 26 -5.93 -46.52 16.77
C ALA A 26 -5.73 -45.81 15.43
N GLN A 27 -5.21 -46.50 14.43
CA GLN A 27 -4.90 -45.98 13.11
C GLN A 27 -6.04 -46.29 12.13
N THR A 28 -6.40 -45.31 11.31
CA THR A 28 -7.37 -45.49 10.22
C THR A 28 -6.66 -45.31 8.88
N THR A 29 -6.76 -46.29 7.98
CA THR A 29 -6.21 -46.24 6.62
C THR A 29 -7.35 -46.24 5.61
N ILE A 30 -7.33 -45.27 4.70
CA ILE A 30 -8.35 -45.03 3.69
C ILE A 30 -7.67 -44.96 2.32
N THR A 31 -8.11 -45.79 1.40
CA THR A 31 -7.67 -45.74 0.01
C THR A 31 -8.87 -45.63 -0.91
N GLY A 32 -8.72 -44.87 -1.98
CA GLY A 32 -9.79 -44.62 -2.92
C GLY A 32 -9.36 -43.93 -4.18
N LYS A 33 -10.34 -43.50 -4.96
CA LYS A 33 -10.13 -42.80 -6.22
C LYS A 33 -11.17 -41.71 -6.43
N VAL A 34 -10.72 -40.58 -7.00
CA VAL A 34 -11.58 -39.42 -7.25
C VAL A 34 -11.79 -39.23 -8.74
N TYR A 35 -13.04 -38.98 -9.12
CA TYR A 35 -13.48 -38.80 -10.51
C TYR A 35 -14.22 -37.48 -10.69
N ASP A 36 -14.13 -36.93 -11.88
CA ASP A 36 -15.05 -35.92 -12.38
C ASP A 36 -16.43 -36.57 -12.66
N ASN A 37 -17.47 -36.08 -12.03
CA ASN A 37 -18.82 -36.65 -12.14
C ASN A 37 -19.41 -36.49 -13.55
N ALA A 38 -19.10 -35.40 -14.27
CA ALA A 38 -19.65 -35.13 -15.61
C ALA A 38 -18.95 -35.93 -16.70
N THR A 39 -17.62 -36.06 -16.65
CA THR A 39 -16.84 -36.73 -17.70
C THR A 39 -16.50 -38.18 -17.35
N GLY A 40 -16.57 -38.58 -16.09
CA GLY A 40 -16.09 -39.86 -15.59
C GLY A 40 -14.56 -40.00 -15.59
N GLY A 41 -13.83 -38.94 -15.97
CA GLY A 41 -12.38 -38.91 -15.92
C GLY A 41 -11.84 -38.88 -14.49
N THR A 42 -10.61 -39.36 -14.28
CA THR A 42 -9.96 -39.29 -12.94
C THR A 42 -9.46 -37.89 -12.65
N LEU A 43 -9.57 -37.45 -11.39
CA LEU A 43 -9.10 -36.13 -10.94
C LEU A 43 -7.77 -36.29 -10.17
N PRO A 44 -6.62 -35.94 -10.76
CA PRO A 44 -5.35 -35.85 -10.09
C PRO A 44 -5.20 -34.53 -9.30
N GLY A 45 -4.59 -34.59 -8.12
CA GLY A 45 -4.30 -33.38 -7.33
C GLY A 45 -5.47 -32.90 -6.46
N VAL A 46 -6.52 -33.68 -6.31
CA VAL A 46 -7.59 -33.39 -5.34
C VAL A 46 -6.99 -33.41 -3.92
N ASN A 47 -7.19 -32.35 -3.17
CA ASN A 47 -6.78 -32.26 -1.78
C ASN A 47 -7.81 -33.02 -0.91
N ILE A 48 -7.34 -33.89 -0.03
CA ILE A 48 -8.14 -34.71 0.87
C ILE A 48 -7.66 -34.49 2.30
N ARG A 49 -8.44 -33.78 3.09
CA ARG A 49 -8.09 -33.39 4.46
C ARG A 49 -9.04 -34.01 5.46
N VAL A 50 -8.52 -34.36 6.63
CA VAL A 50 -9.37 -34.75 7.77
C VAL A 50 -9.90 -33.47 8.41
N LYS A 51 -11.23 -33.41 8.59
CA LYS A 51 -11.90 -32.26 9.23
C LYS A 51 -11.33 -32.04 10.64
N ASP A 52 -11.12 -30.81 11.03
CA ASP A 52 -10.54 -30.38 12.31
C ASP A 52 -9.11 -30.90 12.58
N LYS A 53 -8.36 -31.26 11.51
CA LYS A 53 -6.96 -31.70 11.62
C LYS A 53 -6.10 -31.10 10.53
N LEU A 54 -4.79 -31.11 10.80
CA LEU A 54 -3.76 -30.67 9.84
C LEU A 54 -3.30 -31.81 8.89
N VAL A 55 -3.83 -33.03 9.05
CA VAL A 55 -3.44 -34.20 8.25
C VAL A 55 -4.33 -34.36 7.02
N GLY A 56 -3.70 -34.68 5.88
CA GLY A 56 -4.36 -34.87 4.60
C GLY A 56 -3.43 -35.54 3.59
N THR A 57 -3.96 -35.78 2.40
CA THR A 57 -3.23 -36.33 1.25
C THR A 57 -3.77 -35.72 -0.03
N ILE A 58 -3.09 -35.95 -1.15
CA ILE A 58 -3.58 -35.53 -2.47
C ILE A 58 -3.74 -36.74 -3.38
N THR A 59 -4.64 -36.66 -4.38
CA THR A 59 -4.77 -37.74 -5.38
C THR A 59 -3.55 -37.73 -6.31
N GLN A 60 -3.08 -38.95 -6.64
CA GLN A 60 -2.01 -39.24 -7.59
C GLN A 60 -2.45 -38.92 -9.04
N PRO A 61 -1.55 -38.92 -10.03
CA PRO A 61 -1.92 -38.70 -11.44
C PRO A 61 -3.00 -39.67 -11.99
N SER A 62 -3.15 -40.82 -11.38
CA SER A 62 -4.20 -41.82 -11.70
C SER A 62 -5.53 -41.52 -11.00
N GLY A 63 -5.63 -40.44 -10.18
CA GLY A 63 -6.77 -40.13 -9.33
C GLY A 63 -6.84 -40.93 -8.03
N ASP A 64 -5.91 -41.88 -7.80
CA ASP A 64 -5.88 -42.71 -6.59
C ASP A 64 -5.32 -41.93 -5.41
N PHE A 65 -5.78 -42.23 -4.20
CA PHE A 65 -5.24 -41.68 -2.95
C PHE A 65 -5.07 -42.76 -1.87
N ASN A 66 -4.17 -42.49 -0.95
CA ASN A 66 -3.93 -43.24 0.27
C ASN A 66 -3.69 -42.28 1.43
N LEU A 67 -4.52 -42.39 2.47
CA LEU A 67 -4.43 -41.58 3.66
C LEU A 67 -4.42 -42.49 4.89
N THR A 68 -3.44 -42.30 5.77
CA THR A 68 -3.37 -42.95 7.07
C THR A 68 -3.41 -41.90 8.16
N VAL A 69 -4.30 -42.04 9.12
CA VAL A 69 -4.57 -41.08 10.19
C VAL A 69 -4.47 -41.80 11.55
N ASP A 70 -3.78 -41.20 12.51
CA ASP A 70 -3.67 -41.72 13.87
C ASP A 70 -4.93 -41.42 14.73
N GLN A 71 -6.08 -41.82 14.23
CA GLN A 71 -7.40 -41.69 14.89
C GLN A 71 -8.31 -42.85 14.55
N ALA A 72 -9.12 -43.31 15.54
CA ALA A 72 -10.23 -44.23 15.31
C ALA A 72 -11.41 -43.50 14.62
N PRO A 73 -12.20 -44.20 13.78
CA PRO A 73 -13.47 -43.67 13.29
C PRO A 73 -14.47 -43.38 14.43
N PRO A 74 -15.48 -42.50 14.23
CA PRO A 74 -15.77 -41.79 12.99
C PRO A 74 -14.85 -40.59 12.74
N LEU A 75 -14.55 -40.33 11.47
CA LEU A 75 -13.87 -39.11 11.06
C LEU A 75 -14.45 -38.65 9.70
N THR A 76 -14.39 -37.33 9.43
CA THR A 76 -14.89 -36.78 8.19
C THR A 76 -13.71 -36.39 7.31
N LEU A 77 -13.71 -36.79 6.03
CA LEU A 77 -12.79 -36.33 5.01
C LEU A 77 -13.44 -35.21 4.20
N ILE A 78 -12.67 -34.17 3.94
CA ILE A 78 -13.04 -33.08 3.04
C ILE A 78 -12.23 -33.23 1.76
N PHE A 79 -12.92 -33.42 0.65
CA PHE A 79 -12.35 -33.45 -0.70
C PHE A 79 -12.52 -32.09 -1.31
N SER A 80 -11.42 -31.45 -1.72
CA SER A 80 -11.44 -30.14 -2.38
C SER A 80 -10.52 -30.11 -3.59
N TYR A 81 -11.00 -29.52 -4.67
CA TYR A 81 -10.24 -29.35 -5.89
C TYR A 81 -10.65 -28.05 -6.60
N VAL A 82 -9.68 -27.35 -7.19
CA VAL A 82 -9.91 -26.07 -7.85
C VAL A 82 -10.91 -26.23 -8.98
N GLY A 83 -12.01 -25.48 -8.90
CA GLY A 83 -13.11 -25.53 -9.89
C GLY A 83 -14.13 -26.64 -9.64
N TYR A 84 -14.06 -27.33 -8.51
CA TYR A 84 -15.03 -28.37 -8.12
C TYR A 84 -15.64 -28.05 -6.76
N GLN A 85 -16.86 -28.53 -6.56
CA GLN A 85 -17.59 -28.40 -5.31
C GLN A 85 -16.89 -29.25 -4.22
N PRO A 86 -16.54 -28.68 -3.05
CA PRO A 86 -16.01 -29.45 -1.95
C PRO A 86 -17.03 -30.50 -1.47
N GLN A 87 -16.52 -31.66 -1.10
CA GLN A 87 -17.38 -32.77 -0.65
C GLN A 87 -16.90 -33.32 0.69
N GLU A 88 -17.80 -33.43 1.68
CA GLU A 88 -17.53 -34.05 2.95
C GLU A 88 -18.02 -35.52 2.95
N VAL A 89 -17.17 -36.43 3.43
CA VAL A 89 -17.45 -37.85 3.48
C VAL A 89 -17.13 -38.41 4.86
N GLU A 90 -18.12 -38.99 5.53
CA GLU A 90 -17.94 -39.62 6.85
C GLU A 90 -17.34 -41.02 6.70
N ILE A 91 -16.25 -41.28 7.41
CA ILE A 91 -15.56 -42.58 7.48
C ILE A 91 -15.87 -43.24 8.83
N THR A 92 -16.58 -44.34 8.81
CA THR A 92 -17.05 -45.06 10.00
C THR A 92 -16.25 -46.33 10.32
N GLN A 93 -15.27 -46.70 9.46
CA GLN A 93 -14.46 -47.93 9.61
C GLN A 93 -12.95 -47.63 9.58
N SER A 94 -12.16 -48.38 10.33
CA SER A 94 -10.69 -48.16 10.44
C SER A 94 -9.90 -48.56 9.19
N ASN A 95 -10.45 -49.37 8.31
CA ASN A 95 -9.84 -49.76 7.04
C ASN A 95 -10.86 -49.64 5.92
N VAL A 96 -10.77 -48.58 5.14
CA VAL A 96 -11.64 -48.35 3.99
C VAL A 96 -10.81 -48.46 2.72
N SER A 97 -11.17 -49.38 1.84
CA SER A 97 -10.48 -49.57 0.57
C SER A 97 -11.44 -49.39 -0.61
N GLY A 98 -10.96 -48.75 -1.66
CA GLY A 98 -11.73 -48.56 -2.89
C GLY A 98 -12.85 -47.52 -2.75
N LEU A 99 -12.69 -46.52 -1.92
CA LEU A 99 -13.63 -45.40 -1.82
C LEU A 99 -13.67 -44.60 -3.16
N GLU A 100 -14.82 -44.55 -3.78
CA GLU A 100 -15.03 -43.79 -5.01
C GLU A 100 -15.72 -42.46 -4.70
N ILE A 101 -15.07 -41.36 -5.06
CA ILE A 101 -15.60 -40.00 -4.92
C ILE A 101 -15.82 -39.42 -6.29
N ARG A 102 -16.99 -38.83 -6.53
CA ARG A 102 -17.35 -38.13 -7.75
C ARG A 102 -17.62 -36.67 -7.43
N MET A 103 -16.75 -35.80 -7.92
CA MET A 103 -16.86 -34.35 -7.67
C MET A 103 -17.54 -33.67 -8.85
N ASP A 104 -18.43 -32.76 -8.53
CA ASP A 104 -19.11 -31.92 -9.50
C ASP A 104 -18.29 -30.66 -9.77
N GLU A 105 -18.24 -30.24 -11.03
CA GLU A 105 -17.61 -28.96 -11.40
C GLU A 105 -18.39 -27.80 -10.76
N GLN A 106 -17.70 -26.91 -10.08
CA GLN A 106 -18.31 -25.76 -9.40
C GLN A 106 -18.84 -24.77 -10.45
N VAL A 107 -20.13 -24.72 -10.61
CA VAL A 107 -20.84 -23.80 -11.51
C VAL A 107 -21.61 -22.72 -10.73
N LEU A 108 -21.74 -22.92 -9.40
CA LEU A 108 -22.61 -22.13 -8.54
C LEU A 108 -21.78 -21.22 -7.63
N PHE A 109 -22.29 -20.02 -7.36
CA PHE A 109 -21.74 -19.11 -6.37
C PHE A 109 -22.14 -19.53 -4.93
N GLY A 110 -21.40 -19.05 -3.93
CA GLY A 110 -21.84 -19.05 -2.54
C GLY A 110 -21.26 -20.13 -1.63
N GLU A 111 -20.39 -21.01 -2.14
CA GLU A 111 -19.70 -22.01 -1.34
C GLU A 111 -18.27 -21.60 -0.94
N GLU A 112 -17.90 -20.36 -1.21
CA GLU A 112 -16.57 -19.84 -0.93
C GLU A 112 -16.36 -19.68 0.59
N ILE A 113 -15.24 -20.22 1.08
CA ILE A 113 -14.79 -20.05 2.45
C ILE A 113 -13.86 -18.85 2.55
N VAL A 114 -14.04 -18.05 3.59
CA VAL A 114 -13.21 -16.89 3.94
C VAL A 114 -12.80 -16.96 5.41
N VAL A 115 -11.68 -16.34 5.75
CA VAL A 115 -11.14 -16.30 7.13
C VAL A 115 -11.06 -14.87 7.66
N SER A 116 -11.11 -13.90 6.76
CA SER A 116 -10.83 -12.50 7.05
C SER A 116 -11.81 -11.84 8.03
N ALA A 117 -13.09 -12.18 7.97
CA ALA A 117 -14.13 -11.50 8.76
C ALA A 117 -14.15 -11.88 10.25
N SER A 118 -13.69 -13.09 10.59
CA SER A 118 -13.82 -13.66 11.94
C SER A 118 -12.56 -14.32 12.49
N ARG A 119 -11.48 -14.40 11.69
CA ARG A 119 -10.26 -15.19 11.96
C ARG A 119 -10.50 -16.70 12.10
N ILE A 120 -11.70 -17.17 11.74
CA ILE A 120 -12.08 -18.58 11.58
C ILE A 120 -12.69 -18.80 10.20
N GLU A 121 -12.65 -20.03 9.69
CA GLU A 121 -13.26 -20.37 8.41
C GLU A 121 -14.78 -20.16 8.48
N GLU A 122 -15.34 -19.35 7.55
CA GLU A 122 -16.78 -19.13 7.44
C GLU A 122 -17.21 -18.99 5.98
N ASN A 123 -18.48 -19.22 5.68
CA ASN A 123 -19.02 -19.05 4.34
C ASN A 123 -19.15 -17.57 4.00
N ILE A 124 -18.70 -17.15 2.82
CA ILE A 124 -18.74 -15.75 2.35
C ILE A 124 -20.15 -15.17 2.29
N LEU A 125 -21.20 -15.99 2.08
CA LEU A 125 -22.59 -15.53 2.04
C LEU A 125 -23.08 -15.06 3.41
N THR A 126 -22.65 -15.73 4.47
CA THR A 126 -23.05 -15.45 5.85
C THR A 126 -22.05 -14.60 6.61
N SER A 127 -21.07 -14.04 5.91
CA SER A 127 -20.10 -13.13 6.52
C SER A 127 -20.77 -11.88 7.09
N PRO A 128 -20.44 -11.47 8.33
CA PRO A 128 -21.06 -10.33 8.99
C PRO A 128 -20.59 -8.96 8.46
N VAL A 129 -19.59 -8.94 7.57
CA VAL A 129 -19.05 -7.75 6.92
C VAL A 129 -18.90 -7.99 5.41
N SER A 130 -18.75 -6.91 4.64
CA SER A 130 -18.43 -7.01 3.22
C SER A 130 -17.04 -7.62 3.04
N ILE A 131 -16.94 -8.66 2.22
CA ILE A 131 -15.67 -9.28 1.81
C ILE A 131 -15.67 -9.43 0.31
N GLU A 132 -14.58 -9.00 -0.29
CA GLU A 132 -14.24 -9.28 -1.69
C GLU A 132 -13.14 -10.35 -1.71
N LYS A 133 -13.23 -11.31 -2.62
CA LYS A 133 -12.25 -12.38 -2.76
C LYS A 133 -11.85 -12.57 -4.20
N LEU A 134 -10.57 -12.77 -4.44
CA LEU A 134 -10.04 -13.40 -5.66
C LEU A 134 -9.57 -14.80 -5.26
N ASP A 135 -10.17 -15.79 -5.85
CA ASP A 135 -9.74 -17.18 -5.70
C ASP A 135 -8.64 -17.53 -6.71
N ILE A 136 -8.13 -18.75 -6.63
CA ILE A 136 -7.07 -19.22 -7.53
C ILE A 136 -7.49 -19.23 -9.01
N LEU A 137 -8.79 -19.42 -9.31
CA LEU A 137 -9.31 -19.38 -10.67
C LEU A 137 -9.40 -17.95 -11.20
N ASP A 138 -9.79 -17.01 -10.36
CA ASP A 138 -9.81 -15.59 -10.70
C ASP A 138 -8.38 -15.08 -10.98
N ILE A 139 -7.42 -15.46 -10.11
CA ILE A 139 -6.00 -15.13 -10.28
C ILE A 139 -5.46 -15.69 -11.59
N GLN A 140 -5.73 -16.97 -11.89
CA GLN A 140 -5.30 -17.59 -13.13
C GLN A 140 -5.96 -17.00 -14.39
N ASN A 141 -7.18 -16.48 -14.28
CA ASN A 141 -7.96 -15.93 -15.40
C ASN A 141 -7.95 -14.41 -15.49
N THR A 142 -7.21 -13.71 -14.62
CA THR A 142 -7.12 -12.25 -14.72
C THR A 142 -6.54 -11.82 -16.07
N ALA A 143 -7.15 -10.81 -16.69
CA ALA A 143 -6.69 -10.22 -17.94
C ALA A 143 -5.57 -9.18 -17.70
N SER A 144 -5.35 -8.77 -16.46
CA SER A 144 -4.29 -7.85 -16.06
C SER A 144 -2.90 -8.50 -16.11
N THR A 145 -1.85 -7.71 -16.05
CA THR A 145 -0.45 -8.22 -16.11
C THR A 145 -0.08 -9.12 -14.93
N ASN A 146 -0.66 -8.89 -13.75
CA ASN A 146 -0.48 -9.70 -12.54
C ASN A 146 -1.74 -9.67 -11.68
N PHE A 147 -1.79 -10.50 -10.61
CA PHE A 147 -2.95 -10.57 -9.73
C PHE A 147 -3.21 -9.25 -9.00
N TYR A 148 -2.16 -8.50 -8.66
CA TYR A 148 -2.29 -7.26 -7.89
C TYR A 148 -3.05 -6.19 -8.67
N GLU A 149 -2.84 -6.09 -9.98
CA GLU A 149 -3.66 -5.26 -10.87
C GLU A 149 -5.11 -5.76 -10.94
N GLY A 150 -5.31 -7.08 -10.89
CA GLY A 150 -6.61 -7.72 -10.86
C GLY A 150 -7.50 -7.27 -9.69
N LEU A 151 -6.90 -6.88 -8.54
CA LEU A 151 -7.63 -6.35 -7.39
C LEU A 151 -8.46 -5.09 -7.74
N ALA A 152 -8.06 -4.31 -8.75
CA ALA A 152 -8.81 -3.13 -9.19
C ALA A 152 -10.20 -3.46 -9.78
N THR A 153 -10.48 -4.72 -10.09
CA THR A 153 -11.80 -5.18 -10.56
C THR A 153 -12.76 -5.51 -9.42
N LEU A 154 -12.27 -5.52 -8.16
CA LEU A 154 -13.08 -5.78 -6.98
C LEU A 154 -13.99 -4.58 -6.66
N LYS A 155 -15.13 -4.89 -6.05
CA LYS A 155 -16.15 -3.90 -5.68
C LYS A 155 -15.63 -2.99 -4.56
N GLY A 156 -15.72 -1.68 -4.77
CA GLY A 156 -15.35 -0.70 -3.74
C GLY A 156 -13.84 -0.45 -3.59
N ILE A 157 -12.97 -0.95 -4.51
CA ILE A 157 -11.51 -0.82 -4.44
C ILE A 157 -10.98 0.16 -5.46
N ASP A 158 -10.08 1.05 -5.06
CA ASP A 158 -9.35 2.02 -5.87
C ASP A 158 -7.86 1.75 -5.88
N PHE A 159 -7.18 2.23 -6.91
CA PHE A 159 -5.73 2.21 -6.98
C PHE A 159 -5.15 3.60 -7.29
N SER A 160 -4.11 3.95 -6.55
CA SER A 160 -3.14 4.96 -6.94
C SER A 160 -1.92 4.24 -7.53
N THR A 161 -1.70 4.37 -8.83
CA THR A 161 -0.60 3.73 -9.54
C THR A 161 0.52 4.73 -9.77
N GLN A 162 1.68 4.46 -9.22
CA GLN A 162 2.84 5.34 -9.24
C GLN A 162 3.91 4.83 -10.20
N SER A 163 3.92 3.49 -10.38
CA SER A 163 4.78 2.76 -11.30
C SER A 163 4.16 1.40 -11.63
N LEU A 164 4.78 0.62 -12.48
CA LEU A 164 4.34 -0.74 -12.81
C LEU A 164 4.34 -1.67 -11.59
N THR A 165 5.27 -1.49 -10.67
CA THR A 165 5.42 -2.33 -9.47
C THR A 165 4.94 -1.67 -8.19
N PHE A 166 4.82 -0.35 -8.14
CA PHE A 166 4.39 0.39 -6.97
C PHE A 166 2.97 0.92 -7.14
N LYS A 167 2.03 0.27 -6.48
CA LYS A 167 0.60 0.61 -6.50
C LYS A 167 0.04 0.56 -5.08
N SER A 168 -0.72 1.59 -4.71
CA SER A 168 -1.38 1.65 -3.41
C SER A 168 -2.85 1.28 -3.55
N VAL A 169 -3.30 0.34 -2.72
CA VAL A 169 -4.70 -0.05 -2.63
C VAL A 169 -5.44 0.93 -1.74
N ASN A 170 -6.58 1.40 -2.19
CA ASN A 170 -7.44 2.33 -1.46
C ASN A 170 -8.88 1.79 -1.45
N ALA A 171 -9.64 2.14 -0.40
CA ALA A 171 -11.06 1.81 -0.29
C ALA A 171 -11.79 2.88 0.51
N ARG A 172 -13.05 3.17 0.13
CA ARG A 172 -13.97 4.07 0.88
C ARG A 172 -13.48 5.49 1.08
N GLY A 173 -12.70 6.04 0.15
CA GLY A 173 -12.20 7.41 0.22
C GLY A 173 -10.81 7.57 0.83
N PHE A 174 -10.33 8.81 0.94
CA PHE A 174 -9.01 9.17 1.46
C PHE A 174 -7.87 8.40 0.79
N GLY A 175 -7.95 8.29 -0.55
CA GLY A 175 -6.93 7.63 -1.36
C GLY A 175 -5.60 8.37 -1.29
N SER A 176 -4.49 7.63 -1.25
CA SER A 176 -3.15 8.22 -1.21
C SER A 176 -2.12 7.35 -1.94
N ASN A 177 -0.98 7.93 -2.27
CA ASN A 177 0.15 7.24 -2.89
C ASN A 177 0.89 6.33 -1.89
N GLY A 178 0.75 6.57 -0.59
CA GLY A 178 1.21 5.70 0.49
C GLY A 178 0.08 5.60 1.52
N ASN A 179 -0.77 4.56 1.40
CA ASN A 179 -1.98 4.46 2.22
C ASN A 179 -1.69 3.89 3.60
N THR A 180 -1.60 4.77 4.59
CA THR A 180 -1.36 4.44 6.01
C THR A 180 -2.64 4.04 6.76
N ARG A 181 -3.82 4.10 6.11
CA ARG A 181 -5.13 3.70 6.64
C ARG A 181 -5.58 2.32 6.17
N PHE A 182 -4.71 1.64 5.40
CA PHE A 182 -4.98 0.34 4.78
C PHE A 182 -3.86 -0.65 5.12
N VAL A 183 -4.19 -1.84 5.61
CA VAL A 183 -3.23 -2.86 6.01
C VAL A 183 -3.15 -3.97 4.95
N GLN A 184 -1.95 -4.46 4.66
CA GLN A 184 -1.71 -5.61 3.79
C GLN A 184 -0.93 -6.68 4.54
N LEU A 185 -1.49 -7.89 4.63
CA LEU A 185 -0.82 -9.04 5.25
C LEU A 185 -0.55 -10.14 4.23
N ILE A 186 0.64 -10.72 4.27
CA ILE A 186 1.02 -11.92 3.51
C ILE A 186 1.25 -13.07 4.49
N ASP A 187 0.42 -14.11 4.44
CA ASP A 187 0.45 -15.22 5.42
C ASP A 187 0.46 -14.72 6.88
N GLY A 188 -0.23 -13.59 7.12
CA GLY A 188 -0.31 -12.92 8.40
C GLY A 188 0.92 -12.10 8.81
N ILE A 189 1.95 -11.97 7.97
CA ILE A 189 3.06 -11.04 8.14
C ILE A 189 2.63 -9.67 7.61
N ASP A 190 2.86 -8.62 8.37
CA ASP A 190 2.64 -7.25 7.92
C ASP A 190 3.63 -6.88 6.79
N ASN A 191 3.09 -6.56 5.61
CA ASN A 191 3.86 -6.26 4.40
C ASN A 191 4.11 -4.74 4.24
N GLN A 192 4.10 -4.01 5.33
CA GLN A 192 4.49 -2.60 5.34
C GLN A 192 6.01 -2.46 5.41
N ALA A 193 6.53 -1.42 4.76
CA ALA A 193 7.85 -0.91 5.04
C ALA A 193 7.83 -0.22 6.43
N PRO A 194 8.59 -0.67 7.43
CA PRO A 194 8.45 -0.18 8.81
C PRO A 194 8.65 1.32 8.98
N GLY A 195 9.58 1.93 8.24
CA GLY A 195 9.82 3.37 8.28
C GLY A 195 8.79 4.17 7.48
N LEU A 196 8.36 3.67 6.32
CA LEU A 196 7.32 4.32 5.49
C LEU A 196 5.93 4.15 6.09
N ASN A 197 5.70 3.06 6.84
CA ASN A 197 4.46 2.71 7.53
C ASN A 197 3.25 2.49 6.59
N PHE A 198 3.52 2.11 5.34
CA PHE A 198 2.52 1.64 4.37
C PHE A 198 3.06 0.52 3.49
N ALA A 199 2.16 -0.23 2.84
CA ALA A 199 2.54 -1.31 1.94
C ALA A 199 3.13 -0.76 0.63
N VAL A 200 4.29 -1.30 0.22
CA VAL A 200 5.01 -0.88 -0.99
C VAL A 200 4.54 -1.61 -2.25
N GLY A 201 3.23 -1.79 -2.38
CA GLY A 201 2.61 -2.46 -3.52
C GLY A 201 3.03 -3.92 -3.67
N ASN A 202 3.39 -4.34 -4.87
CA ASN A 202 3.82 -5.70 -5.19
C ASN A 202 5.33 -5.80 -5.50
N ILE A 203 6.11 -4.77 -5.21
CA ILE A 203 7.57 -4.78 -5.45
C ILE A 203 8.27 -5.88 -4.63
N VAL A 204 7.77 -6.13 -3.42
CA VAL A 204 8.27 -7.15 -2.47
C VAL A 204 7.20 -8.18 -2.08
N GLY A 205 6.11 -8.27 -2.82
CA GLY A 205 4.96 -9.11 -2.51
C GLY A 205 5.15 -10.60 -2.80
N ILE A 206 4.02 -11.31 -2.79
CA ILE A 206 3.94 -12.73 -3.11
C ILE A 206 4.08 -12.97 -4.63
N ASN A 207 4.63 -14.13 -5.00
CA ASN A 207 4.69 -14.58 -6.39
C ASN A 207 3.30 -15.05 -6.87
N ASP A 208 2.89 -14.69 -8.09
CA ASP A 208 1.61 -15.10 -8.70
C ASP A 208 1.37 -16.61 -8.69
N LEU A 209 2.42 -17.43 -8.84
CA LEU A 209 2.32 -18.89 -8.78
C LEU A 209 2.04 -19.43 -7.38
N ASP A 210 2.43 -18.70 -6.32
CA ASP A 210 2.27 -19.13 -4.93
C ASP A 210 1.02 -18.53 -4.26
N LEU A 211 0.32 -17.60 -4.89
CA LEU A 211 -0.91 -17.04 -4.34
C LEU A 211 -2.06 -18.06 -4.47
N GLU A 212 -2.71 -18.36 -3.36
CA GLU A 212 -3.93 -19.18 -3.27
C GLU A 212 -5.19 -18.32 -3.32
N SER A 213 -5.22 -17.25 -2.52
CA SER A 213 -6.35 -16.33 -2.46
C SER A 213 -5.91 -14.93 -2.02
N ALA A 214 -6.68 -13.93 -2.45
CA ALA A 214 -6.64 -12.58 -1.91
C ALA A 214 -8.03 -12.25 -1.34
N GLU A 215 -8.10 -12.00 -0.04
CA GLU A 215 -9.31 -11.59 0.66
C GLU A 215 -9.20 -10.14 1.08
N MET A 216 -10.22 -9.34 0.81
CA MET A 216 -10.24 -7.93 1.15
C MET A 216 -11.50 -7.56 1.93
N ILE A 217 -11.32 -6.92 3.07
CA ILE A 217 -12.39 -6.28 3.82
C ILE A 217 -12.28 -4.77 3.59
N PRO A 218 -13.19 -4.14 2.84
CA PRO A 218 -13.26 -2.68 2.74
C PRO A 218 -13.86 -2.09 4.02
N GLY A 219 -13.23 -1.03 4.56
CA GLY A 219 -13.67 -0.35 5.79
C GLY A 219 -12.96 -0.83 7.05
N ALA A 220 -13.47 -0.39 8.21
CA ALA A 220 -12.80 -0.64 9.48
C ALA A 220 -12.73 -2.14 9.84
N ALA A 221 -11.53 -2.62 10.13
CA ALA A 221 -11.24 -4.00 10.54
C ALA A 221 -10.42 -4.08 11.85
N SER A 222 -10.23 -2.94 12.54
CA SER A 222 -9.34 -2.83 13.71
C SER A 222 -9.74 -3.74 14.87
N ALA A 223 -11.02 -4.06 15.03
CA ALA A 223 -11.48 -4.94 16.11
C ALA A 223 -10.84 -6.33 16.12
N LEU A 224 -10.31 -6.81 14.99
CA LEU A 224 -9.60 -8.08 14.88
C LEU A 224 -8.13 -7.92 14.51
N TYR A 225 -7.82 -6.95 13.65
CA TYR A 225 -6.49 -6.83 13.06
C TYR A 225 -5.63 -5.73 13.70
N GLY A 226 -6.22 -4.92 14.59
CA GLY A 226 -5.48 -3.88 15.32
C GLY A 226 -5.46 -2.52 14.60
N PRO A 227 -4.56 -1.62 15.01
CA PRO A 227 -4.49 -0.27 14.49
C PRO A 227 -4.25 -0.23 12.97
N ASN A 228 -4.56 0.92 12.36
CA ASN A 228 -4.34 1.28 10.96
C ASN A 228 -5.26 0.58 9.93
N ALA A 229 -5.99 -0.50 10.30
CA ALA A 229 -6.99 -1.13 9.44
C ALA A 229 -8.33 -0.37 9.52
N ILE A 230 -8.37 0.92 9.15
CA ILE A 230 -9.57 1.77 9.26
C ILE A 230 -10.30 1.96 7.93
N GLN A 231 -9.61 1.82 6.80
CA GLN A 231 -10.21 1.85 5.46
C GLN A 231 -10.27 0.47 4.80
N GLY A 232 -9.49 -0.47 5.27
CA GLY A 232 -9.52 -1.84 4.79
C GLY A 232 -8.31 -2.66 5.19
N ILE A 233 -8.42 -3.94 4.87
CA ILE A 233 -7.32 -4.89 4.99
C ILE A 233 -7.34 -5.84 3.79
N LEU A 234 -6.14 -6.11 3.25
CA LEU A 234 -5.89 -7.12 2.23
C LEU A 234 -5.11 -8.28 2.85
N LEU A 235 -5.67 -9.48 2.78
CA LEU A 235 -5.03 -10.72 3.20
C LEU A 235 -4.63 -11.53 1.97
N LEU A 236 -3.35 -11.75 1.78
CA LEU A 236 -2.78 -12.57 0.73
C LEU A 236 -2.34 -13.91 1.33
N ASN A 237 -2.98 -14.99 0.91
CA ASN A 237 -2.71 -16.32 1.41
C ASN A 237 -1.92 -17.11 0.36
N SER A 238 -0.80 -17.69 0.77
CA SER A 238 0.05 -18.46 -0.10
C SER A 238 -0.32 -19.95 -0.10
N LYS A 239 -0.09 -20.62 -1.23
CA LYS A 239 -0.33 -22.06 -1.40
C LYS A 239 0.42 -22.91 -0.37
N ASN A 240 -0.30 -23.77 0.34
CA ASN A 240 0.27 -24.70 1.28
C ASN A 240 1.05 -25.82 0.54
N PRO A 241 2.33 -26.10 0.87
CA PRO A 241 3.13 -27.10 0.16
C PRO A 241 2.68 -28.56 0.37
N PHE A 242 1.84 -28.86 1.36
CA PHE A 242 1.22 -30.16 1.49
C PHE A 242 0.11 -30.39 0.45
N ASP A 243 -0.61 -29.31 0.09
CA ASP A 243 -1.81 -29.37 -0.74
C ASP A 243 -1.46 -29.07 -2.21
N TYR A 244 -0.51 -28.18 -2.47
CA TYR A 244 -0.09 -27.76 -3.82
C TYR A 244 1.37 -28.15 -4.07
N GLN A 245 1.58 -29.40 -4.47
CA GLN A 245 2.90 -29.95 -4.75
C GLN A 245 3.23 -29.88 -6.26
N GLY A 246 4.52 -29.93 -6.58
CA GLY A 246 5.04 -29.97 -7.93
C GLY A 246 5.88 -28.75 -8.28
N PHE A 247 6.32 -28.69 -9.52
CA PHE A 247 7.04 -27.57 -10.09
C PHE A 247 6.12 -26.78 -11.01
N SER A 248 6.07 -25.46 -10.83
CA SER A 248 5.32 -24.55 -11.69
C SER A 248 6.26 -23.43 -12.15
N ALA A 249 6.08 -22.95 -13.38
CA ALA A 249 6.86 -21.84 -13.92
C ALA A 249 6.03 -21.07 -14.94
N TYR A 250 6.31 -19.77 -15.06
CA TYR A 250 5.83 -18.97 -16.18
C TYR A 250 6.94 -18.11 -16.78
N VAL A 251 6.78 -17.88 -18.08
CA VAL A 251 7.55 -16.91 -18.87
C VAL A 251 6.56 -15.97 -19.52
N LYS A 252 6.62 -14.70 -19.19
CA LYS A 252 5.80 -13.64 -19.75
C LYS A 252 6.70 -12.59 -20.38
N ASN A 253 6.51 -12.36 -21.68
CA ASN A 253 7.17 -11.31 -22.42
C ASN A 253 6.14 -10.43 -23.10
N GLY A 254 6.39 -9.15 -23.12
CA GLY A 254 5.47 -8.19 -23.71
C GLY A 254 6.15 -6.92 -24.17
N VAL A 255 5.33 -5.94 -24.52
CA VAL A 255 5.77 -4.61 -24.91
C VAL A 255 4.86 -3.56 -24.28
N ASN A 256 5.44 -2.42 -23.93
CA ASN A 256 4.74 -1.21 -23.54
C ASN A 256 5.26 -0.01 -24.36
N HIS A 257 4.75 1.21 -24.10
CA HIS A 257 5.09 2.43 -24.87
C HIS A 257 4.83 2.30 -26.40
N VAL A 258 3.79 1.55 -26.76
CA VAL A 258 3.50 1.21 -28.17
C VAL A 258 3.09 2.40 -29.04
N ASP A 259 2.76 3.54 -28.44
CA ASP A 259 2.45 4.80 -29.15
C ASP A 259 3.68 5.73 -29.26
N GLU A 260 4.82 5.33 -28.68
CA GLU A 260 6.08 6.07 -28.69
C GLU A 260 5.92 7.57 -28.33
N ARG A 261 4.92 7.89 -27.47
CA ARG A 261 4.58 9.28 -27.11
C ARG A 261 5.59 9.88 -26.14
N ASP A 262 5.98 9.13 -25.12
CA ASP A 262 6.83 9.59 -24.02
C ASP A 262 8.18 8.85 -24.00
N ASP A 263 8.20 7.63 -24.51
CA ASP A 263 9.36 6.73 -24.64
C ASP A 263 9.23 5.87 -25.90
N ASP A 264 10.37 5.36 -26.37
CA ASP A 264 10.41 4.32 -27.39
C ASP A 264 9.74 3.03 -26.89
N MET A 265 9.17 2.26 -27.82
CA MET A 265 8.56 0.97 -27.49
C MET A 265 9.56 0.08 -26.74
N ALA A 266 9.18 -0.39 -25.58
CA ALA A 266 10.05 -1.11 -24.67
C ALA A 266 9.56 -2.54 -24.38
N ILE A 267 10.49 -3.41 -23.97
CA ILE A 267 10.21 -4.80 -23.65
C ILE A 267 9.77 -4.89 -22.19
N TYR A 268 8.69 -5.64 -21.96
CA TYR A 268 8.21 -6.06 -20.65
C TYR A 268 8.56 -7.53 -20.44
N GLN A 269 9.23 -7.85 -19.34
CA GLN A 269 9.68 -9.21 -19.00
C GLN A 269 9.26 -9.54 -17.57
N ASP A 270 8.64 -10.73 -17.39
CA ASP A 270 8.21 -11.20 -16.08
C ASP A 270 8.29 -12.74 -16.05
N TYR A 271 9.08 -13.26 -15.13
CA TYR A 271 9.40 -14.69 -15.01
C TYR A 271 9.14 -15.15 -13.58
N GLY A 272 8.59 -16.34 -13.42
CA GLY A 272 8.37 -16.90 -12.10
C GLY A 272 8.52 -18.41 -12.06
N VAL A 273 8.96 -18.90 -10.90
CA VAL A 273 9.06 -20.33 -10.60
C VAL A 273 8.54 -20.61 -9.19
N ARG A 274 7.95 -21.79 -9.03
CA ARG A 274 7.54 -22.33 -7.75
C ARG A 274 7.81 -23.82 -7.70
N TRP A 275 8.41 -24.31 -6.61
CA TRP A 275 8.62 -25.73 -6.38
C TRP A 275 8.21 -26.10 -4.96
N ALA A 276 7.35 -27.09 -4.84
CA ALA A 276 6.88 -27.58 -3.54
C ALA A 276 6.83 -29.10 -3.52
N LYS A 277 7.19 -29.68 -2.38
CA LYS A 277 7.19 -31.14 -2.18
C LYS A 277 6.89 -31.49 -0.73
N ALA A 278 6.04 -32.48 -0.54
CA ALA A 278 5.80 -33.09 0.77
C ALA A 278 6.38 -34.49 0.84
N PHE A 279 6.86 -34.86 2.02
CA PHE A 279 7.45 -36.17 2.35
C PHE A 279 6.67 -36.83 3.47
N ASN A 280 6.09 -38.00 3.18
CA ASN A 280 5.35 -38.83 4.14
C ASN A 280 4.31 -38.04 4.95
N ASN A 281 3.68 -37.04 4.34
CA ASN A 281 2.71 -36.15 4.98
C ASN A 281 3.20 -35.49 6.31
N LYS A 282 4.52 -35.49 6.54
CA LYS A 282 5.13 -34.99 7.78
C LYS A 282 6.02 -33.77 7.60
N LEU A 283 6.77 -33.74 6.51
CA LEU A 283 7.65 -32.63 6.17
C LEU A 283 7.27 -32.11 4.78
N ALA A 284 7.11 -30.81 4.63
CA ALA A 284 6.93 -30.21 3.31
C ALA A 284 7.74 -28.92 3.20
N PHE A 285 8.16 -28.61 1.98
CA PHE A 285 8.82 -27.33 1.69
C PHE A 285 8.22 -26.72 0.42
N LYS A 286 8.35 -25.41 0.32
CA LYS A 286 8.17 -24.66 -0.92
C LYS A 286 9.29 -23.66 -1.12
N LEU A 287 9.63 -23.41 -2.38
CA LEU A 287 10.57 -22.39 -2.84
C LEU A 287 9.93 -21.64 -3.99
N THR A 288 10.07 -20.34 -4.00
CA THR A 288 9.55 -19.44 -5.04
C THR A 288 10.60 -18.43 -5.45
N ALA A 289 10.61 -18.07 -6.73
CA ALA A 289 11.39 -16.93 -7.20
C ALA A 289 10.65 -16.27 -8.36
N SER A 290 10.78 -14.94 -8.49
CA SER A 290 10.31 -14.20 -9.67
C SER A 290 11.20 -13.01 -9.95
N TYR A 291 11.23 -12.61 -11.23
CA TYR A 291 11.95 -11.45 -11.72
C TYR A 291 11.11 -10.74 -12.76
N LEU A 292 10.92 -9.42 -12.55
CA LEU A 292 10.27 -8.53 -13.49
C LEU A 292 11.22 -7.41 -13.86
N GLN A 293 11.27 -7.05 -15.14
CA GLN A 293 11.96 -5.88 -15.65
C GLN A 293 11.14 -5.24 -16.77
N ALA A 294 10.99 -3.93 -16.73
CA ALA A 294 10.32 -3.15 -17.77
C ALA A 294 10.78 -1.69 -17.75
N GLN A 295 10.60 -0.99 -18.86
CA GLN A 295 10.66 0.47 -18.88
C GLN A 295 9.34 0.98 -18.30
N ASP A 296 9.41 1.71 -17.18
CA ASP A 296 8.20 2.26 -16.54
C ASP A 296 7.65 3.47 -17.29
N PHE A 297 6.39 3.80 -17.04
CA PHE A 297 5.83 5.07 -17.44
C PHE A 297 6.37 6.19 -16.56
N ARG A 298 6.58 7.37 -17.14
CA ARG A 298 7.16 8.52 -16.44
C ARG A 298 6.16 9.66 -16.29
N GLY A 299 6.46 10.59 -15.38
CA GLY A 299 5.75 11.85 -15.25
C GLY A 299 6.09 12.78 -16.41
N VAL A 300 5.06 13.24 -17.13
CA VAL A 300 5.21 14.11 -18.32
C VAL A 300 4.29 15.33 -18.29
N ASP A 301 3.68 15.59 -17.14
CA ASP A 301 2.76 16.72 -16.97
C ASP A 301 3.55 18.04 -16.81
N THR A 302 3.52 18.87 -17.85
CA THR A 302 4.21 20.17 -17.86
C THR A 302 3.29 21.35 -17.52
N ARG A 303 2.07 21.08 -16.98
CA ARG A 303 1.17 22.16 -16.56
C ARG A 303 1.77 22.94 -15.41
N ASP A 304 1.64 24.26 -15.48
CA ASP A 304 2.09 25.18 -14.44
C ASP A 304 1.24 25.06 -13.18
N GLN A 305 1.87 24.75 -12.05
CA GLN A 305 1.22 24.68 -10.75
C GLN A 305 0.96 26.07 -10.14
N GLY A 306 1.58 27.10 -10.70
CA GLY A 306 1.42 28.49 -10.28
C GLY A 306 2.01 28.78 -8.90
N LEU A 307 3.32 28.98 -8.82
CA LEU A 307 4.06 29.27 -7.58
C LEU A 307 3.39 30.35 -6.69
N ALA A 308 2.70 31.31 -7.28
CA ALA A 308 2.07 32.42 -6.54
C ALA A 308 0.64 32.12 -6.04
N THR A 309 0.01 31.03 -6.45
CA THR A 309 -1.41 30.79 -6.20
C THR A 309 -1.71 29.52 -5.42
N PHE A 310 -0.81 28.54 -5.37
CA PHE A 310 -1.06 27.20 -4.78
C PHE A 310 -2.42 26.62 -5.19
N GLY A 311 -2.84 26.88 -6.43
CA GLY A 311 -4.19 26.63 -6.91
C GLY A 311 -4.36 25.20 -7.45
N VAL A 312 -5.62 24.88 -7.74
CA VAL A 312 -5.97 23.64 -8.43
C VAL A 312 -5.50 23.71 -9.87
N VAL A 313 -4.67 22.76 -10.31
CA VAL A 313 -4.17 22.67 -11.68
C VAL A 313 -5.25 22.05 -12.58
N GLU A 314 -6.10 22.88 -13.15
CA GLU A 314 -7.09 22.44 -14.16
C GLU A 314 -6.57 22.65 -15.58
N ARG A 315 -6.04 23.84 -15.85
CA ARG A 315 -5.60 24.31 -17.18
C ARG A 315 -4.44 25.30 -17.00
N GLY A 316 -3.27 24.81 -16.63
CA GLY A 316 -2.06 25.64 -16.59
C GLY A 316 -1.46 25.84 -17.97
N ALA A 317 -0.58 26.84 -18.13
CA ALA A 317 0.35 26.91 -19.24
C ALA A 317 1.21 25.64 -19.27
N THR A 318 1.48 25.10 -20.45
CA THR A 318 2.29 23.90 -20.62
C THR A 318 3.73 24.21 -21.01
N GLU A 319 4.06 25.50 -21.09
CA GLU A 319 5.40 25.99 -21.43
C GLU A 319 5.73 27.24 -20.61
N ARG A 320 6.94 27.32 -20.15
CA ARG A 320 7.45 28.47 -19.37
C ARG A 320 7.29 29.82 -20.10
N GLY A 321 7.60 29.86 -21.36
CA GLY A 321 7.62 31.12 -22.13
C GLY A 321 8.37 32.24 -21.38
N ASN A 322 7.70 33.37 -21.14
CA ASN A 322 8.20 34.48 -20.32
C ASN A 322 7.74 34.45 -18.86
N ASN A 323 6.98 33.40 -18.43
CA ASN A 323 6.53 33.29 -17.06
C ASN A 323 7.70 32.99 -16.11
N ARG A 324 8.04 33.96 -15.26
CA ARG A 324 9.11 33.80 -14.28
C ARG A 324 8.70 32.98 -13.07
N PHE A 325 7.44 32.67 -12.92
CA PHE A 325 6.86 31.86 -11.82
C PHE A 325 6.46 30.46 -12.26
N TYR A 326 6.81 30.06 -13.48
CA TYR A 326 6.44 28.75 -13.99
C TYR A 326 7.07 27.62 -13.16
N ASP A 327 6.20 26.75 -12.68
CA ASP A 327 6.52 25.60 -11.82
C ASP A 327 5.72 24.39 -12.36
N ALA A 328 6.38 23.54 -13.13
CA ALA A 328 5.71 22.44 -13.82
C ALA A 328 5.48 21.25 -12.90
N VAL A 329 4.39 20.51 -13.11
CA VAL A 329 4.03 19.33 -12.29
C VAL A 329 5.14 18.28 -12.31
N ASN A 330 5.70 17.94 -13.49
CA ASN A 330 6.74 16.92 -13.64
C ASN A 330 8.06 17.47 -14.25
N GLU A 331 8.39 18.73 -13.98
CA GLU A 331 9.76 19.22 -14.04
C GLU A 331 10.26 19.42 -12.60
N TYR A 332 11.52 19.17 -12.36
CA TYR A 332 12.11 19.17 -11.02
C TYR A 332 13.23 20.19 -10.89
N GLY A 333 13.34 20.80 -9.70
CA GLY A 333 14.34 21.84 -9.45
C GLY A 333 13.92 23.26 -9.88
N ASP A 334 12.68 23.46 -10.31
CA ASP A 334 12.07 24.74 -10.69
C ASP A 334 11.32 25.41 -9.51
N PHE A 335 11.87 25.27 -8.31
CA PHE A 335 11.32 25.87 -7.10
C PHE A 335 11.44 27.40 -7.08
N GLY A 336 10.60 28.03 -6.26
CA GLY A 336 10.57 29.49 -6.09
C GLY A 336 11.73 30.03 -5.27
N ILE A 337 12.41 31.04 -5.81
CA ILE A 337 13.61 31.63 -5.23
C ILE A 337 13.52 33.15 -5.26
N SER A 338 14.02 33.81 -4.19
CA SER A 338 14.15 35.26 -4.14
C SER A 338 15.56 35.70 -4.50
N VAL A 339 15.68 36.59 -5.49
CA VAL A 339 16.96 37.21 -5.85
C VAL A 339 17.57 37.98 -4.67
N GLY A 340 16.72 38.61 -3.86
CA GLY A 340 17.13 39.30 -2.65
C GLY A 340 17.77 38.35 -1.64
N ALA A 341 17.12 37.21 -1.39
CA ALA A 341 17.63 36.18 -0.47
C ALA A 341 18.98 35.61 -0.95
N ILE A 342 19.13 35.35 -2.27
CA ILE A 342 20.41 34.89 -2.83
C ILE A 342 21.51 35.94 -2.58
N ALA A 343 21.19 37.25 -2.82
CA ALA A 343 22.14 38.33 -2.60
C ALA A 343 22.54 38.41 -1.12
N ASP A 344 21.61 38.28 -0.19
CA ASP A 344 21.88 38.34 1.25
C ASP A 344 22.77 37.17 1.71
N ILE A 345 22.48 35.94 1.22
CA ILE A 345 23.32 34.76 1.47
C ILE A 345 24.74 34.99 0.94
N ALA A 346 24.89 35.50 -0.27
CA ALA A 346 26.21 35.78 -0.85
C ALA A 346 26.97 36.85 -0.06
N ILE A 347 26.29 37.93 0.38
CA ILE A 347 26.88 38.98 1.23
C ILE A 347 27.33 38.35 2.58
N ALA A 348 26.49 37.55 3.22
CA ALA A 348 26.84 36.85 4.46
C ALA A 348 28.02 35.90 4.26
N GLY A 349 28.13 35.29 3.07
CA GLY A 349 29.26 34.46 2.64
C GLY A 349 30.55 35.25 2.29
N GLY A 350 30.52 36.58 2.37
CA GLY A 350 31.69 37.43 2.23
C GLY A 350 31.84 38.12 0.85
N ASP A 351 30.78 38.13 0.02
CA ASP A 351 30.83 38.92 -1.22
C ASP A 351 30.93 40.40 -0.92
N GLN A 352 31.96 41.03 -1.44
CA GLN A 352 32.27 42.45 -1.18
C GLN A 352 31.63 43.39 -2.20
N THR A 353 31.09 42.88 -3.29
CA THR A 353 30.52 43.67 -4.40
C THR A 353 29.01 43.88 -4.26
N LEU A 354 28.32 42.90 -3.79
CA LEU A 354 26.86 42.90 -3.66
C LEU A 354 26.30 43.95 -2.67
N PRO A 355 26.95 44.28 -1.53
CA PRO A 355 26.44 45.34 -0.65
C PRO A 355 26.22 46.68 -1.37
N ALA A 356 27.05 47.02 -2.33
CA ALA A 356 26.93 48.27 -3.08
C ALA A 356 25.70 48.32 -4.00
N VAL A 357 25.17 47.18 -4.40
CA VAL A 357 24.05 47.05 -5.35
C VAL A 357 22.80 46.41 -4.73
N ARG A 358 22.85 45.98 -3.46
CA ARG A 358 21.74 45.32 -2.79
C ARG A 358 20.41 46.10 -2.84
N THR A 359 20.48 47.44 -2.76
CA THR A 359 19.31 48.33 -2.84
C THR A 359 18.65 48.35 -4.21
N LEU A 360 19.32 47.88 -5.26
CA LEU A 360 18.77 47.74 -6.61
C LEU A 360 18.13 46.38 -6.86
N ILE A 361 18.31 45.46 -5.91
CA ILE A 361 17.76 44.07 -5.96
C ILE A 361 16.49 44.08 -5.13
N PRO A 362 15.30 43.80 -5.72
CA PRO A 362 14.05 43.85 -5.01
C PRO A 362 13.86 42.62 -4.11
N ASP A 363 13.09 42.79 -3.06
CA ASP A 363 12.51 41.72 -2.25
C ASP A 363 11.05 41.49 -2.69
N GLY A 364 10.37 40.51 -2.03
CA GLY A 364 8.99 40.19 -2.33
C GLY A 364 8.76 39.63 -3.74
N LEU A 365 7.57 39.86 -4.29
CA LEU A 365 7.18 39.31 -5.59
C LEU A 365 8.08 39.77 -6.73
N ASP A 366 8.55 40.98 -6.68
CA ASP A 366 9.44 41.56 -7.70
C ASP A 366 10.82 40.88 -7.74
N GLY A 367 11.24 40.31 -6.62
CA GLY A 367 12.45 39.50 -6.52
C GLY A 367 12.27 37.99 -6.75
N LEU A 368 11.02 37.51 -6.78
CA LEU A 368 10.75 36.11 -6.89
C LEU A 368 10.83 35.58 -8.33
N PHE A 369 11.42 34.39 -8.49
CA PHE A 369 11.49 33.68 -9.77
C PHE A 369 11.61 32.19 -9.53
N THR A 370 11.39 31.34 -10.55
CA THR A 370 11.69 29.90 -10.55
C THR A 370 12.91 29.61 -11.44
N ALA A 371 13.76 28.69 -11.02
CA ALA A 371 14.84 28.17 -11.85
C ALA A 371 14.28 27.40 -13.05
N ARG A 372 15.10 27.08 -14.03
CA ARG A 372 14.76 26.13 -15.09
C ARG A 372 14.83 24.72 -14.50
N GLY A 373 13.71 24.00 -14.57
CA GLY A 373 13.63 22.61 -14.12
C GLY A 373 14.25 21.61 -15.11
N PHE A 374 14.33 20.38 -14.66
CA PHE A 374 14.73 19.22 -15.46
C PHE A 374 13.53 18.28 -15.57
N SER A 375 13.22 17.80 -16.78
CA SER A 375 12.18 16.78 -16.98
C SER A 375 12.60 15.44 -16.38
N GLU A 376 11.65 14.64 -15.89
CA GLU A 376 11.91 13.32 -15.32
C GLU A 376 12.76 12.47 -16.29
N ALA A 377 12.42 12.47 -17.56
CA ALA A 377 13.14 11.76 -18.63
C ALA A 377 14.63 12.06 -18.71
N SER A 378 15.04 13.23 -18.25
CA SER A 378 16.40 13.71 -18.46
C SER A 378 17.42 13.24 -17.41
N PHE A 379 16.96 12.76 -16.24
CA PHE A 379 17.89 12.41 -15.15
C PHE A 379 17.38 11.32 -14.20
N VAL A 380 16.16 10.83 -14.37
CA VAL A 380 15.62 9.71 -13.60
C VAL A 380 15.68 8.45 -14.47
N ASP A 381 16.27 7.38 -13.95
CA ASP A 381 16.15 6.05 -14.54
C ASP A 381 14.79 5.46 -14.20
N ASN A 382 13.92 5.34 -15.19
CA ASN A 382 12.59 4.76 -15.06
C ASN A 382 12.57 3.25 -15.40
N THR A 383 13.71 2.57 -15.41
CA THR A 383 13.74 1.12 -15.45
C THR A 383 13.19 0.58 -14.13
N THR A 384 12.04 -0.09 -14.18
CA THR A 384 11.50 -0.77 -13.01
C THR A 384 11.97 -2.21 -12.99
N GLU A 385 12.44 -2.63 -11.82
CA GLU A 385 12.86 -4.01 -11.55
C GLU A 385 12.19 -4.53 -10.27
N SER A 386 11.89 -5.81 -10.24
CA SER A 386 11.44 -6.50 -9.04
C SER A 386 11.98 -7.92 -9.02
N PHE A 387 12.78 -8.24 -8.02
CA PHE A 387 13.27 -9.60 -7.76
C PHE A 387 12.70 -10.08 -6.43
N LYS A 388 12.08 -11.26 -6.44
CA LYS A 388 11.51 -11.87 -5.23
C LYS A 388 12.02 -13.30 -5.09
N ILE A 389 12.35 -13.69 -3.88
CA ILE A 389 12.64 -15.06 -3.51
C ILE A 389 11.97 -15.38 -2.18
N GLY A 390 11.35 -16.53 -2.09
CA GLY A 390 10.69 -16.97 -0.86
C GLY A 390 10.85 -18.46 -0.65
N GLY A 391 10.69 -18.88 0.60
CA GLY A 391 10.68 -20.27 0.96
C GLY A 391 9.99 -20.51 2.28
N ALA A 392 9.38 -21.68 2.41
CA ALA A 392 8.80 -22.15 3.66
C ALA A 392 9.08 -23.63 3.90
N LEU A 393 9.25 -23.96 5.17
CA LEU A 393 9.42 -25.33 5.66
C LEU A 393 8.32 -25.62 6.67
N HIS A 394 7.54 -26.64 6.42
CA HIS A 394 6.43 -27.09 7.25
C HIS A 394 6.77 -28.46 7.86
N TYR A 395 6.66 -28.61 9.16
CA TYR A 395 6.88 -29.86 9.86
C TYR A 395 5.73 -30.20 10.78
N ARG A 396 4.95 -31.23 10.45
CA ARG A 396 3.87 -31.76 11.29
C ARG A 396 4.47 -32.57 12.43
N LEU A 397 4.44 -32.01 13.64
CA LEU A 397 4.87 -32.68 14.87
C LEU A 397 3.97 -33.88 15.16
N ASN A 398 2.68 -33.73 14.92
CA ASN A 398 1.62 -34.74 14.94
C ASN A 398 0.43 -34.25 14.10
N ASP A 399 -0.67 -35.01 14.06
CA ASP A 399 -1.88 -34.70 13.27
C ASP A 399 -2.58 -33.38 13.64
N ARG A 400 -2.23 -32.79 14.79
CA ARG A 400 -2.84 -31.56 15.30
C ARG A 400 -1.88 -30.40 15.47
N LEU A 401 -0.58 -30.60 15.22
CA LEU A 401 0.43 -29.59 15.52
C LEU A 401 1.47 -29.53 14.43
N GLU A 402 1.67 -28.35 13.87
CA GLU A 402 2.61 -28.04 12.78
C GLU A 402 3.54 -26.91 13.20
N LEU A 403 4.82 -27.06 12.93
CA LEU A 403 5.82 -26.00 13.02
C LEU A 403 6.13 -25.51 11.61
N LEU A 404 6.05 -24.20 11.40
CA LEU A 404 6.31 -23.50 10.14
C LEU A 404 7.46 -22.52 10.32
N GLY A 405 8.41 -22.55 9.43
CA GLY A 405 9.40 -21.50 9.20
C GLY A 405 9.25 -20.92 7.80
N GLN A 406 9.21 -19.59 7.66
CA GLN A 406 9.05 -18.90 6.38
C GLN A 406 10.04 -17.75 6.28
N PHE A 407 10.57 -17.55 5.08
CA PHE A 407 11.45 -16.44 4.74
C PHE A 407 11.05 -15.90 3.36
N ASN A 408 11.00 -14.56 3.23
CA ASN A 408 10.84 -13.89 1.94
C ASN A 408 11.82 -12.72 1.86
N TYR A 409 12.36 -12.52 0.68
CA TYR A 409 13.17 -11.38 0.28
C TYR A 409 12.59 -10.80 -1.00
N GLY A 410 12.37 -9.51 -1.03
CA GLY A 410 12.02 -8.78 -2.23
C GLY A 410 12.92 -7.58 -2.38
N SER A 411 13.38 -7.32 -3.60
CA SER A 411 14.18 -6.15 -3.96
C SER A 411 13.72 -5.60 -5.28
N GLY A 412 13.86 -4.28 -5.46
CA GLY A 412 13.51 -3.68 -6.73
C GLY A 412 13.88 -2.21 -6.82
N SER A 413 13.74 -1.70 -8.05
CA SER A 413 13.88 -0.28 -8.37
C SER A 413 12.58 0.23 -8.97
N THR A 414 12.15 1.42 -8.55
CA THR A 414 10.88 2.01 -8.96
C THR A 414 10.84 3.49 -8.58
N VAL A 415 9.82 4.19 -9.05
CA VAL A 415 9.63 5.61 -8.71
C VAL A 415 8.27 5.79 -8.03
N TYR A 416 8.21 6.56 -6.94
CA TYR A 416 6.95 6.90 -6.30
C TYR A 416 6.85 8.38 -5.95
N THR A 417 5.62 8.91 -5.84
CA THR A 417 5.31 10.30 -5.53
C THR A 417 4.75 10.41 -4.11
N ALA A 418 5.43 11.17 -3.27
CA ALA A 418 4.90 11.61 -1.96
C ALA A 418 4.90 13.15 -1.93
N ASN A 419 5.68 13.77 -1.06
CA ASN A 419 5.97 15.21 -1.07
C ASN A 419 7.11 15.60 -2.02
N ASP A 420 7.89 14.62 -2.47
CA ASP A 420 8.89 14.69 -3.53
C ASP A 420 8.64 13.52 -4.50
N ARG A 421 9.32 13.46 -5.60
CA ARG A 421 9.42 12.32 -6.48
C ARG A 421 10.60 11.47 -6.03
N PHE A 422 10.34 10.36 -5.36
CA PHE A 422 11.37 9.47 -4.85
C PHE A 422 11.70 8.38 -5.85
N VAL A 423 12.98 8.22 -6.13
CA VAL A 423 13.51 7.09 -6.89
C VAL A 423 14.01 6.05 -5.89
N LEU A 424 13.32 4.92 -5.83
CA LEU A 424 13.78 3.75 -5.09
C LEU A 424 14.76 2.99 -5.97
N ASP A 425 16.00 2.83 -5.50
CA ASP A 425 17.06 2.13 -6.20
C ASP A 425 17.68 1.08 -5.29
N GLY A 426 17.50 -0.19 -5.66
CA GLY A 426 17.92 -1.31 -4.83
C GLY A 426 17.16 -1.44 -3.49
N PHE A 427 15.98 -0.80 -3.38
CA PHE A 427 15.12 -0.95 -2.21
C PHE A 427 14.79 -2.41 -1.96
N ASN A 428 14.88 -2.86 -0.71
CA ASN A 428 14.58 -4.24 -0.37
C ASN A 428 13.85 -4.40 0.95
N ILE A 429 13.06 -5.48 1.06
CA ILE A 429 12.43 -5.92 2.31
C ILE A 429 12.73 -7.39 2.53
N ILE A 430 13.09 -7.72 3.77
CA ILE A 430 13.26 -9.08 4.28
C ILE A 430 12.15 -9.35 5.29
N THR A 431 11.46 -10.48 5.15
CA THR A 431 10.55 -10.98 6.18
C THR A 431 10.94 -12.39 6.61
N GLY A 432 10.87 -12.64 7.91
CA GLY A 432 11.12 -13.96 8.48
C GLY A 432 10.06 -14.30 9.52
N LYS A 433 9.48 -15.51 9.46
CA LYS A 433 8.43 -15.95 10.38
C LYS A 433 8.72 -17.35 10.92
N VAL A 434 8.42 -17.54 12.21
CA VAL A 434 8.27 -18.88 12.84
C VAL A 434 6.86 -18.93 13.42
N GLU A 435 6.14 -20.00 13.13
CA GLU A 435 4.77 -20.22 13.59
C GLU A 435 4.59 -21.65 14.10
N LEU A 436 4.01 -21.78 15.28
CA LEU A 436 3.47 -23.04 15.79
C LEU A 436 1.96 -22.98 15.64
N ARG A 437 1.40 -23.87 14.82
CA ARG A 437 -0.02 -23.93 14.50
C ARG A 437 -0.63 -25.22 15.03
N GLY A 438 -1.75 -25.10 15.75
CA GLY A 438 -2.64 -26.20 16.12
C GLY A 438 -3.90 -26.19 15.26
N SER A 439 -4.84 -27.12 15.55
CA SER A 439 -6.17 -27.12 14.94
C SER A 439 -7.01 -25.92 15.36
N ASP A 440 -6.81 -25.45 16.59
CA ASP A 440 -7.62 -24.43 17.25
C ASP A 440 -6.80 -23.20 17.74
N PHE A 441 -5.49 -23.15 17.49
CA PHE A 441 -4.65 -22.02 17.87
C PHE A 441 -3.45 -21.85 16.95
N TYR A 442 -2.88 -20.67 16.98
CA TYR A 442 -1.51 -20.42 16.50
C TYR A 442 -0.76 -19.46 17.44
N VAL A 443 0.55 -19.63 17.45
CA VAL A 443 1.49 -18.65 18.02
C VAL A 443 2.58 -18.42 17.00
N ARG A 444 2.82 -17.17 16.64
CA ARG A 444 3.85 -16.78 15.66
C ARG A 444 4.67 -15.59 16.10
N ALA A 445 5.90 -15.56 15.64
CA ALA A 445 6.76 -14.40 15.70
C ALA A 445 7.36 -14.15 14.32
N TYR A 446 7.44 -12.88 13.93
CA TYR A 446 8.01 -12.48 12.65
C TYR A 446 8.74 -11.15 12.75
N THR A 447 9.55 -10.88 11.74
CA THR A 447 10.17 -9.57 11.50
C THR A 447 9.93 -9.13 10.07
N THR A 448 9.78 -7.82 9.88
CA THR A 448 9.87 -7.13 8.59
C THR A 448 11.00 -6.11 8.70
N GLN A 449 11.99 -6.19 7.83
CA GLN A 449 13.16 -5.29 7.80
C GLN A 449 13.28 -4.68 6.42
N GLU A 450 13.45 -3.39 6.35
CA GLU A 450 13.66 -2.66 5.11
C GLU A 450 15.08 -2.12 4.99
N ASP A 451 15.52 -1.90 3.76
CA ASP A 451 16.73 -1.15 3.42
C ASP A 451 16.43 -0.34 2.16
N SER A 452 16.55 0.98 2.25
CA SER A 452 16.28 1.90 1.15
C SER A 452 17.29 1.81 0.01
N GLY A 453 18.42 1.13 0.19
CA GLY A 453 19.46 0.99 -0.84
C GLY A 453 20.10 2.34 -1.22
N ASP A 454 20.15 2.61 -2.53
CA ASP A 454 20.69 3.87 -3.09
C ASP A 454 19.60 4.87 -3.49
N SER A 455 18.46 4.81 -2.81
CA SER A 455 17.29 5.66 -3.07
C SER A 455 17.55 7.14 -2.83
N TYR A 456 16.91 8.00 -3.64
CA TYR A 456 17.08 9.45 -3.56
C TYR A 456 15.80 10.23 -3.91
N ALA A 457 15.76 11.49 -3.47
CA ALA A 457 14.69 12.43 -3.78
C ALA A 457 15.05 13.22 -5.07
N ALA A 458 14.25 13.06 -6.14
CA ALA A 458 14.56 13.57 -7.46
C ALA A 458 14.44 15.10 -7.54
N ASN A 459 13.38 15.69 -6.94
CA ASN A 459 13.23 17.14 -6.92
C ASN A 459 14.31 17.79 -6.04
N THR A 460 14.65 17.16 -4.91
CA THR A 460 15.78 17.60 -4.06
C THR A 460 17.09 17.57 -4.84
N LEU A 461 17.39 16.50 -5.59
CA LEU A 461 18.58 16.39 -6.44
C LEU A 461 18.65 17.52 -7.47
N ALA A 462 17.57 17.71 -8.22
CA ALA A 462 17.47 18.75 -9.24
C ALA A 462 17.62 20.17 -8.65
N SER A 463 17.03 20.38 -7.47
CA SER A 463 17.14 21.65 -6.73
C SER A 463 18.56 21.93 -6.28
N LEU A 464 19.28 20.94 -5.77
CA LEU A 464 20.68 21.06 -5.36
C LEU A 464 21.61 21.32 -6.54
N ILE A 465 21.35 20.72 -7.71
CA ILE A 465 22.07 21.04 -8.95
C ILE A 465 21.86 22.50 -9.31
N ASN A 466 20.62 22.99 -9.28
CA ASN A 466 20.31 24.37 -9.57
C ASN A 466 20.89 25.35 -8.54
N GLN A 467 20.88 25.02 -7.25
CA GLN A 467 21.54 25.84 -6.24
C GLN A 467 23.02 26.06 -6.54
N GLN A 468 23.74 25.04 -7.00
CA GLN A 468 25.17 25.12 -7.27
C GLN A 468 25.52 25.76 -8.63
N THR A 469 24.63 25.69 -9.62
CA THR A 469 24.96 26.06 -11.01
C THR A 469 24.14 27.21 -11.57
N TYR A 470 22.92 27.43 -11.09
CA TYR A 470 21.95 28.36 -11.65
C TYR A 470 21.89 29.69 -10.89
N LEU A 471 21.94 29.66 -9.52
CA LEU A 471 21.61 30.83 -8.71
C LEU A 471 22.63 31.95 -8.83
N ALA A 472 23.94 31.68 -8.74
CA ALA A 472 24.97 32.70 -8.82
C ALA A 472 25.02 33.38 -10.22
N PRO A 473 24.97 32.66 -11.34
CA PRO A 473 24.83 33.29 -12.67
C PRO A 473 23.54 34.11 -12.81
N TYR A 474 22.43 33.66 -12.25
CA TYR A 474 21.19 34.42 -12.28
C TYR A 474 21.31 35.75 -11.56
N LEU A 475 21.82 35.74 -10.33
CA LEU A 475 22.08 36.95 -9.56
C LEU A 475 23.03 37.92 -10.30
N GLY A 476 24.10 37.40 -10.91
CA GLY A 476 25.05 38.18 -11.67
C GLY A 476 24.41 38.90 -12.87
N GLY A 477 23.58 38.19 -13.63
CA GLY A 477 22.82 38.76 -14.76
C GLY A 477 21.77 39.78 -14.32
N PHE A 478 21.04 39.47 -13.26
CA PHE A 478 20.04 40.35 -12.68
C PHE A 478 20.70 41.67 -12.19
N ALA A 479 21.69 41.57 -11.31
CA ALA A 479 22.40 42.74 -10.75
C ALA A 479 23.10 43.58 -11.84
N GLY A 480 23.70 42.91 -12.81
CA GLY A 480 24.35 43.60 -13.96
C GLY A 480 23.35 44.42 -14.76
N SER A 481 22.17 43.89 -15.08
CA SER A 481 21.11 44.62 -15.77
C SER A 481 20.60 45.81 -14.95
N ARG A 482 20.38 45.61 -13.64
CA ARG A 482 19.93 46.69 -12.73
C ARG A 482 20.95 47.80 -12.62
N LEU A 483 22.24 47.51 -12.58
CA LEU A 483 23.34 48.49 -12.60
C LEU A 483 23.36 49.34 -13.87
N LEU A 484 22.96 48.76 -15.01
CA LEU A 484 22.84 49.45 -16.29
C LEU A 484 21.54 50.22 -16.48
N GLY A 485 20.66 50.24 -15.46
CA GLY A 485 19.38 50.95 -15.47
C GLY A 485 18.23 50.16 -16.09
N GLY A 486 18.42 48.84 -16.29
CA GLY A 486 17.36 47.96 -16.77
C GLY A 486 16.17 47.87 -15.80
N SER A 487 14.96 47.67 -16.32
CA SER A 487 13.76 47.38 -15.54
C SER A 487 13.86 46.05 -14.79
N ILE A 488 12.95 45.77 -13.86
CA ILE A 488 12.91 44.49 -13.14
C ILE A 488 12.73 43.30 -14.09
N GLU A 489 11.86 43.44 -15.10
CA GLU A 489 11.63 42.39 -16.09
C GLU A 489 12.86 42.15 -17.01
N GLU A 490 13.55 43.23 -17.42
CA GLU A 490 14.80 43.10 -18.17
C GLU A 490 15.91 42.46 -17.32
N ALA A 491 15.96 42.77 -16.02
CA ALA A 491 16.90 42.16 -15.08
C ALA A 491 16.64 40.66 -14.91
N HIS A 492 15.37 40.24 -14.74
CA HIS A 492 15.02 38.85 -14.72
C HIS A 492 15.33 38.11 -16.03
N ALA A 493 15.10 38.73 -17.17
CA ALA A 493 15.46 38.19 -18.48
C ALA A 493 16.97 37.97 -18.62
N ALA A 494 17.80 38.98 -18.21
CA ALA A 494 19.26 38.90 -18.22
C ALA A 494 19.77 37.80 -17.25
N GLY A 495 19.22 37.73 -16.02
CA GLY A 495 19.53 36.72 -15.06
C GLY A 495 19.26 35.30 -15.59
N ARG A 496 18.07 35.09 -16.15
CA ARG A 496 17.67 33.83 -16.76
C ARG A 496 18.58 33.44 -17.94
N SER A 497 18.94 34.39 -18.80
CA SER A 497 19.82 34.13 -19.94
C SER A 497 21.18 33.57 -19.51
N LEU A 498 21.81 34.22 -18.52
CA LEU A 498 23.12 33.77 -18.01
C LEU A 498 23.00 32.44 -17.25
N ALA A 499 21.97 32.27 -16.42
CA ALA A 499 21.77 31.06 -15.67
C ALA A 499 21.51 29.84 -16.59
N ASN A 500 20.64 29.99 -17.60
CA ASN A 500 20.37 28.94 -18.59
C ASN A 500 21.62 28.50 -19.35
N ALA A 501 22.52 29.44 -19.62
CA ALA A 501 23.79 29.15 -20.31
C ALA A 501 24.82 28.46 -19.39
N ALA A 502 24.74 28.69 -18.07
CA ALA A 502 25.63 28.10 -17.08
C ALA A 502 25.14 26.73 -16.56
N GLN A 503 23.82 26.47 -16.63
CA GLN A 503 23.22 25.24 -16.18
C GLN A 503 23.72 24.02 -16.98
N PRO A 504 24.31 22.99 -16.33
CA PRO A 504 24.80 21.82 -17.03
C PRO A 504 23.62 21.06 -17.66
N GLN A 505 23.78 20.61 -18.89
CA GLN A 505 22.74 19.86 -19.59
C GLN A 505 22.78 18.38 -19.16
N PRO A 506 21.64 17.74 -18.96
CA PRO A 506 21.56 16.30 -18.71
C PRO A 506 22.34 15.51 -19.76
N GLY A 507 23.07 14.48 -19.34
CA GLY A 507 23.98 13.69 -20.17
C GLY A 507 25.33 14.34 -20.46
N SER A 508 25.60 15.55 -19.94
CA SER A 508 26.95 16.12 -19.96
C SER A 508 27.79 15.57 -18.81
N GLN A 509 29.11 15.45 -19.02
CA GLN A 509 30.03 14.98 -17.97
C GLN A 509 29.91 15.82 -16.67
N GLN A 510 29.63 17.11 -16.77
CA GLN A 510 29.47 17.99 -15.61
C GLN A 510 28.18 17.65 -14.86
N PHE A 511 27.06 17.45 -15.57
CA PHE A 511 25.78 17.09 -14.98
C PHE A 511 25.87 15.72 -14.28
N ASP A 512 26.42 14.73 -14.98
CA ASP A 512 26.51 13.34 -14.49
C ASP A 512 27.38 13.26 -13.24
N ALA A 513 28.57 13.91 -13.24
CA ALA A 513 29.47 13.93 -12.08
C ALA A 513 28.86 14.65 -10.87
N LEU A 514 28.11 15.74 -11.08
CA LEU A 514 27.44 16.47 -10.00
C LEU A 514 26.26 15.66 -9.47
N SER A 515 25.45 15.09 -10.34
CA SER A 515 24.33 14.24 -9.99
C SER A 515 24.79 13.01 -9.17
N GLU A 516 25.84 12.31 -9.62
CA GLU A 516 26.41 11.17 -8.90
C GLU A 516 26.90 11.57 -7.50
N THR A 517 27.60 12.71 -7.41
CA THR A 517 28.08 13.22 -6.11
C THR A 517 26.96 13.51 -5.14
N LEU A 518 25.89 14.15 -5.60
CA LEU A 518 24.74 14.55 -4.78
C LEU A 518 23.86 13.35 -4.43
N ARG A 519 23.67 12.40 -5.35
CA ARG A 519 22.96 11.13 -5.09
C ARG A 519 23.70 10.23 -4.08
N GLY A 520 25.03 10.25 -4.08
CA GLY A 520 25.86 9.50 -3.13
C GLY A 520 25.92 10.10 -1.73
N ARG A 521 25.47 11.33 -1.54
CA ARG A 521 25.49 12.05 -0.27
C ARG A 521 24.11 12.07 0.37
N SER A 522 24.05 11.86 1.70
CA SER A 522 22.80 11.90 2.45
C SER A 522 22.14 13.28 2.44
N ILE A 523 20.82 13.34 2.60
CA ILE A 523 20.08 14.61 2.75
C ILE A 523 20.61 15.38 3.97
N ALA A 524 20.91 14.72 5.07
CA ALA A 524 21.49 15.34 6.27
C ALA A 524 22.84 16.02 6.01
N ASP A 525 23.63 15.53 5.03
CA ASP A 525 24.92 16.08 4.63
C ASP A 525 24.83 17.00 3.41
N GLY A 526 23.63 17.43 3.03
CA GLY A 526 23.38 18.31 1.89
C GLY A 526 23.42 17.61 0.52
N GLY A 527 23.04 16.36 0.46
CA GLY A 527 22.82 15.58 -0.76
C GLY A 527 21.34 15.25 -0.99
N ALA A 528 21.05 14.25 -1.83
CA ALA A 528 19.70 13.82 -2.17
C ALA A 528 19.38 12.38 -1.72
N LYS A 529 20.37 11.63 -1.23
CA LYS A 529 20.19 10.24 -0.75
C LYS A 529 19.44 10.23 0.57
N PHE A 530 18.37 9.44 0.66
CA PHE A 530 17.76 9.11 1.94
C PHE A 530 18.10 7.68 2.37
N LEU A 531 18.23 7.48 3.66
CA LEU A 531 18.54 6.21 4.27
C LEU A 531 17.41 5.77 5.16
N ASP A 532 17.00 4.52 5.04
CA ASP A 532 16.05 3.88 5.93
C ASP A 532 16.39 2.38 6.04
N LYS A 533 16.65 1.94 7.27
CA LYS A 533 16.93 0.53 7.62
C LYS A 533 16.09 0.11 8.81
N SER A 534 14.88 0.62 8.87
CA SER A 534 13.96 0.36 9.97
C SER A 534 13.48 -1.09 9.99
N ALA A 535 13.09 -1.54 11.17
CA ALA A 535 12.64 -2.90 11.40
C ALA A 535 11.39 -2.96 12.30
N LEU A 536 10.52 -3.92 11.99
CA LEU A 536 9.39 -4.33 12.81
C LEU A 536 9.62 -5.74 13.34
N TYR A 537 9.49 -5.93 14.66
CA TYR A 537 9.42 -7.23 15.31
C TYR A 537 8.03 -7.45 15.89
N HIS A 538 7.41 -8.58 15.58
CA HIS A 538 6.04 -8.86 15.99
C HIS A 538 5.93 -10.27 16.55
N ALA A 539 5.17 -10.41 17.63
CA ALA A 539 4.75 -11.70 18.17
C ALA A 539 3.23 -11.66 18.41
N GLU A 540 2.52 -12.69 18.00
CA GLU A 540 1.09 -12.81 18.28
C GLU A 540 0.65 -14.24 18.48
N GLY A 541 -0.50 -14.41 19.16
CA GLY A 541 -1.19 -15.67 19.32
C GLY A 541 -2.69 -15.50 19.26
N SER A 542 -3.37 -16.51 18.73
CA SER A 542 -4.82 -16.59 18.68
C SER A 542 -5.28 -18.00 19.07
N TRP A 543 -6.39 -18.09 19.77
CA TRP A 543 -6.99 -19.34 20.18
C TRP A 543 -8.49 -19.33 19.91
N ASP A 544 -8.95 -20.30 19.13
CA ASP A 544 -10.35 -20.64 18.95
C ASP A 544 -10.78 -21.60 20.07
N LEU A 545 -11.68 -21.15 20.93
CA LEU A 545 -12.21 -21.90 22.07
C LEU A 545 -13.57 -22.52 21.75
N SER A 546 -14.08 -22.42 20.52
CA SER A 546 -15.42 -22.87 20.12
C SER A 546 -15.63 -24.36 20.39
N SER A 547 -14.60 -25.18 20.19
CA SER A 547 -14.64 -26.63 20.52
C SER A 547 -14.74 -26.95 22.03
N LYS A 548 -14.55 -25.93 22.90
CA LYS A 548 -14.54 -26.07 24.38
C LYS A 548 -15.70 -25.33 25.05
N ILE A 549 -16.42 -24.50 24.27
CA ILE A 549 -17.52 -23.65 24.75
C ILE A 549 -18.78 -23.98 23.94
N ASP A 550 -19.69 -24.78 24.48
CA ASP A 550 -20.85 -25.28 23.73
C ASP A 550 -21.93 -24.23 23.41
N TRP A 551 -21.89 -23.06 24.05
CA TRP A 551 -22.98 -22.08 23.92
C TRP A 551 -22.71 -20.98 22.91
N ALA A 552 -21.45 -20.78 22.47
CA ALA A 552 -21.05 -19.78 21.49
C ALA A 552 -19.65 -20.10 20.95
N ASP A 553 -19.33 -19.63 19.75
CA ASP A 553 -17.97 -19.57 19.19
C ASP A 553 -17.20 -18.45 19.87
N VAL A 554 -16.03 -18.73 20.40
CA VAL A 554 -15.22 -17.76 21.12
C VAL A 554 -13.78 -17.81 20.65
N VAL A 555 -13.29 -16.67 20.18
CA VAL A 555 -11.89 -16.49 19.78
C VAL A 555 -11.24 -15.45 20.69
N VAL A 556 -10.01 -15.72 21.15
CA VAL A 556 -9.19 -14.79 21.92
C VAL A 556 -7.80 -14.67 21.31
N GLY A 557 -7.18 -13.52 21.44
CA GLY A 557 -5.81 -13.34 20.96
C GLY A 557 -5.12 -12.14 21.56
N ALA A 558 -3.80 -12.13 21.42
CA ALA A 558 -2.94 -11.03 21.87
C ALA A 558 -1.73 -10.88 20.94
N ASN A 559 -1.19 -9.67 20.89
CA ASN A 559 0.01 -9.36 20.12
C ASN A 559 0.91 -8.36 20.84
N PHE A 560 2.17 -8.40 20.44
CA PHE A 560 3.21 -7.43 20.80
C PHE A 560 3.96 -7.04 19.53
N ARG A 561 4.26 -5.73 19.37
CA ARG A 561 5.07 -5.16 18.31
C ARG A 561 6.17 -4.28 18.89
N ASN A 562 7.33 -4.29 18.25
CA ASN A 562 8.40 -3.34 18.49
C ASN A 562 8.84 -2.77 17.15
N TYR A 563 8.84 -1.45 17.03
CA TYR A 563 9.43 -0.71 15.92
C TYR A 563 10.83 -0.26 16.33
N ALA A 564 11.81 -0.49 15.47
CA ALA A 564 13.17 0.01 15.59
C ALA A 564 13.45 0.88 14.35
N LEU A 565 13.40 2.20 14.50
CA LEU A 565 13.63 3.15 13.42
C LEU A 565 15.13 3.38 13.25
N ASN A 566 15.63 3.27 12.04
CA ASN A 566 17.03 3.51 11.72
C ASN A 566 17.15 4.20 10.37
N SER A 567 17.38 5.51 10.40
CA SER A 567 17.61 6.31 9.20
C SER A 567 18.93 7.09 9.22
N GLU A 568 19.77 6.85 10.21
CA GLU A 568 21.01 7.60 10.41
C GLU A 568 20.74 9.14 10.41
N GLY A 569 19.57 9.57 10.92
CA GLY A 569 19.15 10.96 10.97
C GLY A 569 18.72 11.58 9.62
N THR A 570 18.56 10.80 8.55
CA THR A 570 18.17 11.33 7.22
C THR A 570 16.66 11.43 7.02
N LEU A 571 15.88 10.60 7.72
CA LEU A 571 14.42 10.54 7.63
C LEU A 571 13.78 10.78 9.00
N PHE A 572 14.28 10.14 10.05
CA PHE A 572 13.78 10.26 11.41
C PHE A 572 14.73 11.03 12.30
N ALA A 573 14.15 11.79 13.23
CA ALA A 573 14.91 12.43 14.28
C ALA A 573 15.62 11.38 15.15
N LEU A 574 16.76 11.75 15.71
CA LEU A 574 17.39 11.03 16.82
C LEU A 574 16.79 11.52 18.14
N ASP A 575 16.81 10.68 19.17
CA ASP A 575 16.37 11.04 20.52
C ASP A 575 17.25 12.12 21.18
N GLU A 576 16.99 12.49 22.42
CA GLU A 576 17.76 13.50 23.16
C GLU A 576 19.22 13.08 23.41
N ASN A 577 19.53 11.78 23.37
CA ASN A 577 20.88 11.24 23.57
C ASN A 577 21.65 11.09 22.25
N GLY A 578 20.97 11.27 21.11
CA GLY A 578 21.51 11.03 19.78
C GLY A 578 21.37 9.57 19.32
N ASP A 579 20.53 8.78 20.00
CA ASP A 579 20.25 7.39 19.66
C ASP A 579 19.02 7.28 18.74
N GLU A 580 18.91 6.15 18.03
CA GLU A 580 17.77 5.81 17.18
C GLU A 580 16.52 5.50 18.00
N ILE A 581 15.34 5.87 17.47
CA ILE A 581 14.07 5.73 18.19
C ILE A 581 13.56 4.29 18.07
N SER A 582 13.17 3.70 19.19
CA SER A 582 12.49 2.41 19.26
C SER A 582 11.33 2.48 20.24
N PHE A 583 10.17 1.89 19.86
CA PHE A 583 8.98 1.90 20.70
C PHE A 583 8.14 0.62 20.56
N ASN A 584 7.24 0.44 21.52
CA ASN A 584 6.45 -0.78 21.67
C ASN A 584 4.96 -0.54 21.53
N GLU A 585 4.27 -1.57 20.99
CA GLU A 585 2.82 -1.66 20.94
C GLU A 585 2.37 -3.04 21.42
N TYR A 586 1.23 -3.10 22.09
CA TYR A 586 0.61 -4.36 22.47
C TYR A 586 -0.91 -4.29 22.39
N GLY A 587 -1.53 -5.42 22.06
CA GLY A 587 -2.97 -5.52 21.93
C GLY A 587 -3.49 -6.87 22.39
N ALA A 588 -4.78 -6.89 22.75
CA ALA A 588 -5.51 -8.11 23.06
C ALA A 588 -6.95 -7.99 22.58
N TYR A 589 -7.53 -9.09 22.10
CA TYR A 589 -8.89 -9.10 21.61
C TYR A 589 -9.65 -10.36 22.02
N THR A 590 -10.98 -10.23 22.02
CA THR A 590 -11.92 -11.35 22.08
C THR A 590 -13.03 -11.15 21.06
N GLN A 591 -13.53 -12.25 20.52
CA GLN A 591 -14.71 -12.32 19.66
C GLN A 591 -15.63 -13.41 20.16
N ILE A 592 -16.92 -13.13 20.18
CA ILE A 592 -17.98 -14.07 20.52
C ILE A 592 -19.01 -14.07 19.39
N SER A 593 -19.35 -15.24 18.88
CA SER A 593 -20.37 -15.40 17.84
C SER A 593 -21.39 -16.46 18.29
N LYS A 594 -22.65 -16.22 17.98
CA LYS A 594 -23.72 -17.15 18.29
C LYS A 594 -24.83 -17.13 17.27
N SER A 595 -25.25 -18.32 16.84
CA SER A 595 -26.42 -18.51 15.99
C SER A 595 -27.69 -18.72 16.82
N PHE A 596 -28.82 -18.25 16.28
CA PHE A 596 -30.18 -18.33 16.82
C PHE A 596 -31.15 -18.71 15.71
N ALA A 597 -32.36 -19.09 16.08
CA ALA A 597 -33.46 -19.37 15.16
C ALA A 597 -33.11 -20.42 14.09
N ASN A 598 -32.49 -21.54 14.48
CA ASN A 598 -31.98 -22.59 13.58
C ASN A 598 -31.00 -22.03 12.54
N ASP A 599 -30.01 -21.27 12.99
CA ASP A 599 -28.94 -20.61 12.23
C ASP A 599 -29.38 -19.49 11.29
N ASN A 600 -30.68 -19.15 11.30
CA ASN A 600 -31.21 -18.03 10.48
C ASN A 600 -30.84 -16.63 11.03
N LEU A 601 -30.32 -16.51 12.23
CA LEU A 601 -29.81 -15.26 12.79
C LEU A 601 -28.49 -15.52 13.51
N ARG A 602 -27.42 -14.92 13.01
CA ARG A 602 -26.11 -14.95 13.66
C ARG A 602 -25.77 -13.56 14.22
N LEU A 603 -25.43 -13.52 15.50
CA LEU A 603 -24.94 -12.33 16.18
C LEU A 603 -23.47 -12.49 16.53
N GLN A 604 -22.68 -11.45 16.29
CA GLN A 604 -21.24 -11.44 16.60
C GLN A 604 -20.85 -10.14 17.30
N GLY A 605 -20.08 -10.26 18.38
CA GLY A 605 -19.45 -9.16 19.09
C GLY A 605 -17.96 -9.35 19.20
N SER A 606 -17.18 -8.31 18.94
CA SER A 606 -15.72 -8.32 19.15
C SER A 606 -15.32 -7.09 19.93
N LEU A 607 -14.33 -7.25 20.79
CA LEU A 607 -13.72 -6.15 21.55
C LEU A 607 -12.21 -6.33 21.55
N ARG A 608 -11.51 -5.28 21.17
CA ARG A 608 -10.05 -5.21 21.18
C ARG A 608 -9.57 -4.00 21.96
N TYR A 609 -8.49 -4.16 22.70
CA TYR A 609 -7.74 -3.09 23.34
C TYR A 609 -6.32 -3.07 22.80
N ASP A 610 -5.83 -1.88 22.40
CA ASP A 610 -4.46 -1.66 21.95
C ASP A 610 -3.85 -0.48 22.70
N LYS A 611 -2.55 -0.56 22.96
CA LYS A 611 -1.75 0.49 23.58
C LYS A 611 -0.43 0.64 22.84
N ASN A 612 -0.14 1.86 22.34
CA ASN A 612 1.15 2.32 21.87
C ASN A 612 1.87 3.05 23.01
N GLU A 613 3.19 3.06 23.00
CA GLU A 613 4.01 3.67 24.06
C GLU A 613 3.71 5.16 24.25
N PHE A 614 3.50 5.91 23.15
CA PHE A 614 3.33 7.36 23.16
C PHE A 614 1.85 7.82 23.22
N PHE A 615 0.89 6.97 22.88
CA PHE A 615 -0.53 7.33 22.79
C PHE A 615 -1.36 6.61 23.84
N GLU A 616 -2.49 7.19 24.21
CA GLU A 616 -3.46 6.55 25.09
C GLU A 616 -4.01 5.24 24.50
N GLY A 617 -4.34 4.29 25.38
CA GLY A 617 -4.92 3.01 25.01
C GLY A 617 -6.29 3.19 24.33
N GLN A 618 -6.55 2.41 23.27
CA GLN A 618 -7.76 2.49 22.47
C GLN A 618 -8.59 1.20 22.58
N LEU A 619 -9.92 1.36 22.63
CA LEU A 619 -10.88 0.28 22.56
C LEU A 619 -11.59 0.28 21.21
N SER A 620 -11.59 -0.87 20.53
CA SER A 620 -12.23 -1.09 19.23
C SER A 620 -13.32 -2.14 19.34
N PRO A 621 -14.57 -1.75 19.67
CA PRO A 621 -15.72 -2.64 19.63
C PRO A 621 -16.22 -2.85 18.20
N ARG A 622 -16.73 -4.06 17.92
CA ARG A 622 -17.54 -4.39 16.74
C ARG A 622 -18.75 -5.20 17.17
N ILE A 623 -19.90 -4.88 16.61
CA ILE A 623 -21.15 -5.64 16.76
C ILE A 623 -21.72 -5.84 15.37
N SER A 624 -22.11 -7.06 15.03
CA SER A 624 -22.72 -7.38 13.75
C SER A 624 -23.82 -8.41 13.88
N ALA A 625 -24.77 -8.37 12.95
CA ALA A 625 -25.86 -9.30 12.83
C ALA A 625 -26.00 -9.73 11.36
N VAL A 626 -26.25 -11.02 11.14
CA VAL A 626 -26.60 -11.58 9.84
C VAL A 626 -27.89 -12.34 9.99
N GLY A 627 -28.88 -11.97 9.17
CA GLY A 627 -30.17 -12.68 9.09
C GLY A 627 -30.30 -13.36 7.73
N THR A 628 -30.53 -14.70 7.73
CA THR A 628 -30.71 -15.51 6.53
C THR A 628 -32.17 -15.77 6.30
N VAL A 629 -32.68 -15.54 5.09
CA VAL A 629 -34.07 -15.79 4.68
C VAL A 629 -34.03 -16.71 3.46
N ALA A 630 -34.87 -17.73 3.47
CA ALA A 630 -34.97 -18.73 2.40
C ALA A 630 -33.59 -19.31 1.98
N ASP A 631 -32.74 -19.56 2.97
CA ASP A 631 -31.43 -20.21 2.93
C ASP A 631 -30.34 -19.46 2.11
N ASN A 632 -30.73 -18.61 1.18
CA ASN A 632 -29.83 -18.00 0.19
C ASN A 632 -29.81 -16.47 0.19
N HIS A 633 -30.59 -15.82 1.06
CA HIS A 633 -30.71 -14.37 1.11
C HIS A 633 -30.24 -13.85 2.48
N ASN A 634 -29.10 -13.20 2.52
CA ASN A 634 -28.45 -12.76 3.74
C ASN A 634 -28.48 -11.25 3.85
N PHE A 635 -29.10 -10.76 4.92
CA PHE A 635 -29.11 -9.34 5.30
C PHE A 635 -28.14 -9.14 6.44
N ARG A 636 -27.24 -8.17 6.33
CA ARG A 636 -26.26 -7.88 7.38
C ARG A 636 -26.34 -6.45 7.86
N ALA A 637 -26.03 -6.25 9.13
CA ALA A 637 -25.83 -4.93 9.71
C ALA A 637 -24.66 -4.98 10.68
N SER A 638 -23.79 -3.98 10.64
CA SER A 638 -22.66 -3.89 11.55
C SER A 638 -22.42 -2.46 12.02
N PHE A 639 -21.91 -2.36 13.25
CA PHE A 639 -21.25 -1.21 13.80
C PHE A 639 -19.83 -1.61 14.19
N GLN A 640 -18.85 -0.81 13.79
CA GLN A 640 -17.47 -1.05 14.17
C GLN A 640 -16.71 0.25 14.40
N ARG A 641 -15.86 0.25 15.43
CA ARG A 641 -14.90 1.30 15.69
C ARG A 641 -13.52 0.82 15.27
N GLY A 642 -12.85 1.62 14.47
CA GLY A 642 -11.44 1.48 14.17
C GLY A 642 -10.66 2.69 14.64
N PHE A 643 -9.33 2.58 14.67
CA PHE A 643 -8.44 3.71 14.96
C PHE A 643 -7.12 3.57 14.21
N ARG A 644 -6.47 4.69 13.97
CA ARG A 644 -5.13 4.80 13.41
C ARG A 644 -4.20 5.42 14.45
N ILE A 645 -3.10 4.75 14.73
CA ILE A 645 -1.98 5.38 15.43
C ILE A 645 -1.28 6.28 14.41
N PRO A 646 -0.89 7.52 14.77
CA PRO A 646 -0.03 8.32 13.93
C PRO A 646 1.16 7.50 13.45
N THR A 647 1.51 7.61 12.18
CA THR A 647 2.60 6.80 11.60
C THR A 647 3.94 7.16 12.20
N THR A 648 4.95 6.33 11.95
CA THR A 648 6.34 6.64 12.32
C THR A 648 6.79 7.98 11.75
N GLN A 649 6.33 8.32 10.52
CA GLN A 649 6.59 9.63 9.91
C GLN A 649 5.81 10.75 10.58
N ASP A 650 4.49 10.60 10.79
CA ASP A 650 3.65 11.61 11.48
C ASP A 650 4.26 11.97 12.86
N GLN A 651 4.96 11.03 13.52
CA GLN A 651 5.54 11.21 14.84
C GLN A 651 6.99 11.73 14.83
N PHE A 652 7.86 11.19 13.95
CA PHE A 652 9.33 11.29 14.13
C PHE A 652 10.07 11.82 12.90
N ILE A 653 9.38 12.15 11.79
CA ILE A 653 10.06 12.66 10.60
C ILE A 653 10.79 13.97 10.91
N ASP A 654 12.02 14.12 10.42
CA ASP A 654 12.79 15.34 10.44
C ASP A 654 13.59 15.44 9.13
N LEU A 655 12.88 15.76 8.04
CA LEU A 655 13.38 15.69 6.67
C LEU A 655 13.28 17.03 5.97
N ASP A 656 14.41 17.53 5.48
CA ASP A 656 14.46 18.72 4.64
C ASP A 656 14.36 18.35 3.14
N VAL A 657 13.27 18.78 2.50
CA VAL A 657 13.01 18.53 1.07
C VAL A 657 13.11 19.82 0.24
N VAL A 658 14.05 20.70 0.56
CA VAL A 658 14.37 21.98 -0.10
C VAL A 658 13.20 22.99 -0.08
N THR A 659 11.99 22.60 -0.47
CA THR A 659 10.81 23.49 -0.49
C THR A 659 10.21 23.72 0.89
N ARG A 660 10.41 22.78 1.79
CA ARG A 660 9.97 22.83 3.20
C ARG A 660 10.68 21.75 4.01
N ARG A 661 10.57 21.85 5.32
CA ARG A 661 11.01 20.80 6.24
C ARG A 661 9.80 20.04 6.78
N LEU A 662 9.81 18.72 6.68
CA LEU A 662 8.80 17.86 7.26
C LEU A 662 9.19 17.53 8.69
N ILE A 663 8.29 17.80 9.65
CA ILE A 663 8.53 17.64 11.07
C ILE A 663 7.44 16.76 11.67
N GLY A 664 7.84 15.74 12.42
CA GLY A 664 6.93 14.89 13.18
C GLY A 664 6.32 15.62 14.39
N SER A 665 5.11 15.26 14.73
CA SER A 665 4.29 15.95 15.74
C SER A 665 4.53 15.43 17.15
N ASN A 666 5.79 15.19 17.56
CA ASN A 666 6.14 14.87 18.94
C ASN A 666 6.82 16.03 19.66
N ASP A 667 6.75 16.01 20.99
CA ASP A 667 7.28 17.07 21.85
C ASP A 667 8.78 17.31 21.63
N LEU A 668 9.56 16.27 21.35
CA LEU A 668 10.99 16.36 21.06
C LEU A 668 11.31 17.32 19.91
N LEU A 669 10.53 17.23 18.83
CA LEU A 669 10.72 18.07 17.64
C LEU A 669 10.12 19.45 17.80
N VAL A 670 8.94 19.56 18.44
CA VAL A 670 8.32 20.85 18.81
C VAL A 670 9.28 21.70 19.64
N ASP A 671 9.96 21.08 20.62
CA ASP A 671 10.96 21.74 21.48
C ASP A 671 12.26 22.06 20.71
N ARG A 672 12.77 21.11 19.88
CA ARG A 672 13.98 21.30 19.08
C ARG A 672 13.89 22.52 18.15
N TYR A 673 12.74 22.73 17.53
CA TYR A 673 12.49 23.84 16.61
C TYR A 673 11.87 25.08 17.27
N ASN A 674 11.73 25.06 18.61
CA ASN A 674 11.24 26.18 19.41
C ASN A 674 9.87 26.70 18.94
N PHE A 675 8.95 25.83 18.51
CA PHE A 675 7.62 26.23 18.02
C PHE A 675 6.75 26.88 19.12
N GLN A 676 7.04 26.58 20.40
CA GLN A 676 6.39 27.17 21.56
C GLN A 676 6.86 28.61 21.86
N THR A 677 8.09 28.96 21.51
CA THR A 677 8.71 30.24 21.91
C THR A 677 8.96 31.19 20.75
N ASN A 678 9.04 30.70 19.52
CA ASN A 678 9.16 31.50 18.30
C ASN A 678 7.89 31.42 17.49
N THR A 679 7.17 32.53 17.35
CA THR A 679 5.86 32.58 16.69
C THR A 679 5.89 32.01 15.29
N ILE A 680 4.96 31.10 15.00
CA ILE A 680 4.74 30.48 13.71
C ILE A 680 3.46 31.00 13.08
N TYR A 681 3.45 31.08 11.76
CA TYR A 681 2.34 31.66 10.99
C TYR A 681 1.86 30.68 9.91
N ASN A 682 0.57 30.62 9.69
CA ASN A 682 -0.02 29.87 8.58
C ASN A 682 0.62 30.32 7.26
N THR A 683 1.16 29.40 6.47
CA THR A 683 1.93 29.69 5.24
C THR A 683 1.11 30.46 4.21
N ASN A 684 -0.19 30.15 4.06
CA ASN A 684 -1.06 30.89 3.13
C ASN A 684 -1.26 32.34 3.59
N SER A 685 -1.33 32.58 4.90
CA SER A 685 -1.42 33.94 5.45
C SER A 685 -0.14 34.75 5.22
N VAL A 686 1.03 34.09 5.30
CA VAL A 686 2.32 34.72 4.98
C VAL A 686 2.36 35.14 3.51
N ALA A 687 1.96 34.25 2.59
CA ALA A 687 1.91 34.54 1.16
C ALA A 687 0.94 35.71 0.86
N ALA A 688 -0.25 35.72 1.47
CA ALA A 688 -1.23 36.81 1.33
C ALA A 688 -0.70 38.14 1.90
N ALA A 689 -0.04 38.11 3.06
CA ALA A 689 0.55 39.27 3.71
C ALA A 689 1.69 39.87 2.87
N GLN A 690 2.56 39.01 2.33
CA GLN A 690 3.64 39.44 1.43
C GLN A 690 3.10 40.05 0.12
N ALA A 691 2.10 39.43 -0.48
CA ALA A 691 1.46 39.92 -1.70
C ALA A 691 0.79 41.30 -1.50
N ALA A 692 0.18 41.54 -0.34
CA ALA A 692 -0.47 42.80 0.01
C ALA A 692 0.48 43.84 0.64
N GLY A 693 1.67 43.44 1.08
CA GLY A 693 2.55 44.26 1.90
C GLY A 693 1.97 44.63 3.27
N ASP A 694 1.03 43.82 3.79
CA ASP A 694 0.26 44.10 5.00
C ASP A 694 0.50 43.04 6.10
N PRO A 695 1.29 43.35 7.14
CA PRO A 695 1.55 42.47 8.27
C PRO A 695 0.32 42.08 9.11
N SER A 696 -0.81 42.77 8.94
CA SER A 696 -2.04 42.45 9.67
C SER A 696 -2.73 41.18 9.17
N LEU A 697 -2.38 40.74 7.95
CA LEU A 697 -2.90 39.50 7.34
C LEU A 697 -2.22 38.23 7.86
N LEU A 698 -1.13 38.36 8.64
CA LEU A 698 -0.44 37.20 9.23
C LEU A 698 -1.33 36.56 10.31
N VAL A 699 -1.64 35.28 10.12
CA VAL A 699 -2.40 34.46 11.08
C VAL A 699 -1.44 33.52 11.81
N VAL A 700 -1.42 33.63 13.13
CA VAL A 700 -0.63 32.75 14.00
C VAL A 700 -1.19 31.33 13.96
N GLU A 701 -0.32 30.32 13.91
CA GLU A 701 -0.70 28.91 13.91
C GLU A 701 -0.36 28.28 15.27
N ASP A 702 -1.34 28.29 16.19
CA ASP A 702 -1.13 27.80 17.56
C ASP A 702 -1.39 26.29 17.70
N ARG A 703 -2.07 25.65 16.74
CA ARG A 703 -2.50 24.24 16.81
C ARG A 703 -1.35 23.23 16.87
N VAL A 704 -0.13 23.61 16.49
CA VAL A 704 1.06 22.76 16.64
C VAL A 704 1.41 22.44 18.11
N ASN A 705 0.83 23.17 19.05
CA ASN A 705 1.00 22.97 20.49
C ASN A 705 -0.12 22.13 21.10
N ASP A 706 -1.13 21.73 20.32
CA ASP A 706 -2.20 20.87 20.78
C ASP A 706 -1.70 19.41 20.90
N GLU A 707 -2.26 18.66 21.84
CA GLU A 707 -1.95 17.25 22.04
C GLU A 707 -2.27 16.43 20.76
N PHE A 708 -1.29 15.76 20.18
CA PHE A 708 -1.46 14.92 19.01
C PHE A 708 -2.09 13.56 19.40
N LYS A 709 -3.20 13.20 18.76
CA LYS A 709 -4.04 12.05 19.15
C LYS A 709 -4.20 11.05 18.03
N THR A 710 -4.54 9.82 18.41
CA THR A 710 -4.93 8.76 17.47
C THR A 710 -6.24 9.12 16.74
N GLU A 711 -6.26 8.98 15.42
CA GLU A 711 -7.46 9.13 14.60
C GLU A 711 -8.41 7.95 14.85
N LYS A 712 -9.71 8.21 15.02
CA LYS A 712 -10.73 7.19 15.30
C LYS A 712 -11.84 7.28 14.27
N VAL A 713 -12.38 6.13 13.85
CA VAL A 713 -13.51 6.03 12.94
C VAL A 713 -14.61 5.16 13.53
N ASN A 714 -15.85 5.62 13.48
CA ASN A 714 -17.04 4.82 13.75
C ASN A 714 -17.75 4.59 12.41
N THR A 715 -17.87 3.33 12.00
CA THR A 715 -18.52 2.95 10.74
C THR A 715 -19.78 2.15 11.00
N TYR A 716 -20.86 2.54 10.35
CA TYR A 716 -22.15 1.84 10.30
C TYR A 716 -22.30 1.26 8.89
N GLU A 717 -22.62 0.00 8.78
CA GLU A 717 -22.82 -0.67 7.50
C GLU A 717 -24.09 -1.52 7.52
N VAL A 718 -24.85 -1.45 6.43
CA VAL A 718 -25.92 -2.40 6.11
C VAL A 718 -25.67 -3.00 4.75
N GLY A 719 -25.96 -4.28 4.57
CA GLY A 719 -25.71 -4.95 3.31
C GLY A 719 -26.66 -6.12 3.07
N TYR A 720 -26.64 -6.56 1.84
CA TYR A 720 -27.38 -7.71 1.34
C TYR A 720 -26.47 -8.55 0.45
N LYS A 721 -26.48 -9.87 0.63
CA LYS A 721 -25.82 -10.83 -0.27
C LYS A 721 -26.77 -12.01 -0.49
N GLY A 722 -27.08 -12.29 -1.74
CA GLY A 722 -28.06 -13.35 -2.02
C GLY A 722 -27.84 -14.03 -3.35
N LEU A 723 -28.29 -15.31 -3.40
CA LEU A 723 -28.23 -16.16 -4.57
C LEU A 723 -29.62 -16.28 -5.22
N PHE A 724 -29.64 -16.20 -6.54
CA PHE A 724 -30.82 -16.36 -7.37
C PHE A 724 -30.55 -17.36 -8.50
N ALA A 725 -31.61 -17.75 -9.21
CA ALA A 725 -31.52 -18.63 -10.38
C ALA A 725 -30.76 -19.94 -10.06
N ASP A 726 -31.14 -20.61 -8.98
CA ASP A 726 -30.50 -21.84 -8.50
C ASP A 726 -28.98 -21.70 -8.27
N GLY A 727 -28.56 -20.59 -7.62
CA GLY A 727 -27.17 -20.31 -7.30
C GLY A 727 -26.31 -19.75 -8.42
N ARG A 728 -26.89 -19.49 -9.60
CA ARG A 728 -26.17 -18.97 -10.77
C ARG A 728 -26.01 -17.46 -10.80
N LEU A 729 -26.83 -16.71 -10.05
CA LEU A 729 -26.75 -15.26 -9.96
C LEU A 729 -26.46 -14.86 -8.51
N LEU A 730 -25.30 -14.26 -8.27
CA LEU A 730 -24.94 -13.64 -7.01
C LEU A 730 -25.20 -12.15 -7.10
N ILE A 731 -25.91 -11.59 -6.13
CA ILE A 731 -26.08 -10.14 -5.93
C ILE A 731 -25.50 -9.79 -4.56
N ASP A 732 -24.61 -8.79 -4.50
CA ASP A 732 -24.06 -8.26 -3.25
C ASP A 732 -24.09 -6.73 -3.29
N ALA A 733 -24.66 -6.12 -2.25
CA ALA A 733 -24.73 -4.67 -2.10
C ALA A 733 -24.54 -4.26 -0.65
N TYR A 734 -23.93 -3.10 -0.46
CA TYR A 734 -23.82 -2.50 0.87
C TYR A 734 -23.90 -0.97 0.80
N TYR A 735 -24.30 -0.37 1.91
CA TYR A 735 -24.18 1.06 2.21
C TYR A 735 -23.42 1.24 3.51
N TYR A 736 -22.52 2.23 3.55
CA TYR A 736 -21.78 2.60 4.76
C TYR A 736 -21.87 4.10 5.05
N TYR A 737 -21.78 4.43 6.34
CA TYR A 737 -21.60 5.78 6.85
C TYR A 737 -20.51 5.77 7.90
N SER A 738 -19.51 6.64 7.76
CA SER A 738 -18.33 6.70 8.62
C SER A 738 -18.17 8.10 9.21
N VAL A 739 -17.89 8.15 10.52
CA VAL A 739 -17.63 9.37 11.30
C VAL A 739 -16.23 9.26 11.90
N TYR A 740 -15.35 10.12 11.46
CA TYR A 740 -13.99 10.24 11.96
C TYR A 740 -13.93 11.30 13.07
N ASN A 741 -13.18 11.01 14.13
CA ASN A 741 -12.86 11.93 15.21
C ASN A 741 -11.34 12.01 15.33
N ASP A 742 -10.83 13.16 15.76
CA ASP A 742 -9.40 13.42 15.83
C ASP A 742 -8.71 13.13 14.47
N PHE A 743 -9.34 13.53 13.36
CA PHE A 743 -8.85 13.26 12.00
C PHE A 743 -7.47 13.88 11.79
N ILE A 744 -6.50 13.09 11.35
CA ILE A 744 -5.11 13.54 11.14
C ILE A 744 -5.00 14.16 9.75
N ALA A 745 -4.52 15.39 9.71
CA ALA A 745 -4.31 16.16 8.49
C ALA A 745 -3.06 17.03 8.58
N GLU A 746 -2.38 17.22 7.45
CA GLU A 746 -1.18 18.05 7.34
C GLU A 746 -1.54 19.54 7.23
N ILE A 747 -0.77 20.37 7.91
CA ILE A 747 -0.76 21.82 7.74
C ILE A 747 0.62 22.31 7.36
N ASP A 748 0.65 23.42 6.61
CA ASP A 748 1.89 24.15 6.32
C ASP A 748 1.96 25.43 7.17
N PHE A 749 3.07 25.61 7.87
CA PHE A 749 3.34 26.87 8.58
C PHE A 749 4.74 27.41 8.30
N THR A 750 4.95 28.66 8.60
CA THR A 750 6.20 29.40 8.35
C THR A 750 6.69 30.02 9.64
N GLN A 751 7.97 29.87 9.92
CA GLN A 751 8.68 30.44 11.07
C GLN A 751 9.82 31.33 10.61
N ALA A 752 10.03 32.44 11.28
CA ALA A 752 11.23 33.25 11.09
C ALA A 752 12.46 32.52 11.67
N ILE A 753 13.54 32.41 10.89
CA ILE A 753 14.77 31.77 11.34
C ILE A 753 15.66 32.81 12.03
N PRO A 754 16.16 32.56 13.28
CA PRO A 754 17.16 33.41 13.89
C PRO A 754 18.49 33.39 13.13
N GLY A 755 19.09 34.56 12.87
CA GLY A 755 20.50 34.65 12.47
C GLY A 755 20.81 35.00 11.01
N GLY A 756 19.83 35.38 10.19
CA GLY A 756 20.07 35.76 8.77
C GLY A 756 20.43 37.21 8.51
N LEU A 757 20.56 38.07 9.51
CA LEU A 757 20.69 39.53 9.30
C LEU A 757 21.85 40.16 10.09
N THR A 758 22.32 41.27 9.55
CA THR A 758 23.26 42.22 10.21
C THR A 758 22.54 43.06 11.31
N GLY A 759 22.01 42.35 12.35
CA GLY A 759 21.33 43.03 13.47
C GLY A 759 20.62 42.03 14.41
N PRO A 760 20.16 42.47 15.60
CA PRO A 760 19.38 41.61 16.48
C PRO A 760 18.05 41.26 15.84
N ASN A 761 17.67 39.96 15.92
CA ASN A 761 16.34 39.51 15.46
C ASN A 761 15.25 40.24 16.24
N PRO A 762 14.15 40.66 15.59
CA PRO A 762 12.97 41.18 16.29
C PRO A 762 12.41 40.14 17.24
N ASP A 763 11.84 40.54 18.36
CA ASP A 763 11.16 39.66 19.30
C ASP A 763 10.06 38.86 18.61
N ALA A 764 9.92 37.60 18.96
CA ALA A 764 8.93 36.70 18.39
C ALA A 764 7.51 37.26 18.49
N GLY A 765 6.74 37.25 17.39
CA GLY A 765 5.37 37.77 17.32
C GLY A 765 5.24 39.30 17.40
N SER A 766 6.35 40.03 17.55
CA SER A 766 6.33 41.52 17.56
C SER A 766 5.90 42.12 16.22
N ALA A 767 5.41 43.34 16.24
CA ALA A 767 5.07 44.08 15.03
C ALA A 767 6.31 44.26 14.11
N ALA A 768 7.51 44.32 14.66
CA ALA A 768 8.76 44.39 13.93
C ALA A 768 9.07 43.08 13.22
N GLN A 769 8.90 41.93 13.88
CA GLN A 769 9.10 40.61 13.23
C GLN A 769 8.06 40.39 12.12
N ARG A 770 6.77 40.70 12.38
CA ARG A 770 5.71 40.56 11.37
C ARG A 770 5.99 41.40 10.14
N SER A 771 6.41 42.67 10.33
CA SER A 771 6.83 43.55 9.23
C SER A 771 8.07 43.01 8.50
N ALA A 772 9.03 42.44 9.22
CA ALA A 772 10.26 41.89 8.65
C ALA A 772 9.98 40.62 7.81
N ILE A 773 9.06 39.76 8.24
CA ILE A 773 8.60 38.58 7.48
C ILE A 773 7.92 39.01 6.17
N VAL A 774 6.98 39.95 6.26
CA VAL A 774 6.22 40.44 5.09
C VAL A 774 7.11 41.11 4.05
N ASN A 775 8.11 41.88 4.50
CA ASN A 775 9.04 42.55 3.62
C ASN A 775 10.24 41.65 3.18
N GLY A 776 10.25 40.36 3.56
CA GLY A 776 11.35 39.45 3.18
C GLY A 776 12.69 39.79 3.83
N ILE A 777 12.70 40.58 4.93
CA ILE A 777 13.92 41.05 5.62
C ILE A 777 14.46 39.96 6.53
N VAL A 778 13.60 39.08 7.04
CA VAL A 778 13.97 37.93 7.90
C VAL A 778 13.88 36.67 7.09
N PRO A 779 14.91 35.80 7.09
CA PRO A 779 14.79 34.47 6.52
C PRO A 779 13.67 33.67 7.19
N THR A 780 12.93 32.92 6.41
CA THR A 780 11.83 32.08 6.92
C THR A 780 12.04 30.65 6.49
N GLN A 781 11.66 29.70 7.36
CA GLN A 781 11.55 28.28 7.06
C GLN A 781 10.09 27.87 7.00
N ARG A 782 9.70 27.17 5.95
CA ARG A 782 8.40 26.51 5.82
C ARG A 782 8.48 25.10 6.38
N TYR A 783 7.45 24.70 7.09
CA TYR A 783 7.32 23.38 7.67
C TYR A 783 6.03 22.71 7.24
N GLY A 784 6.05 21.40 7.02
CA GLY A 784 4.89 20.51 6.96
C GLY A 784 4.77 19.74 8.27
N PHE A 785 3.58 19.69 8.87
CA PHE A 785 3.33 19.16 10.19
C PHE A 785 1.93 18.56 10.28
N ASP A 786 1.79 17.37 10.89
CA ASP A 786 0.50 16.72 11.06
C ASP A 786 -0.15 17.11 12.39
N ILE A 787 -1.44 17.45 12.35
CA ILE A 787 -2.26 17.75 13.53
C ILE A 787 -3.63 17.07 13.43
N ASN A 788 -4.37 17.07 14.52
CA ASN A 788 -5.76 16.64 14.49
C ASN A 788 -6.71 17.79 14.08
N ALA A 789 -7.60 17.51 13.12
CA ALA A 789 -8.68 18.43 12.79
C ALA A 789 -9.68 18.54 13.93
N THR A 790 -10.25 19.72 14.13
CA THR A 790 -11.32 19.93 15.10
C THR A 790 -12.67 19.51 14.51
N GLY A 791 -13.54 18.93 15.33
CA GLY A 791 -14.87 18.46 14.91
C GLY A 791 -14.83 17.04 14.34
N GLN A 792 -15.88 16.69 13.60
CA GLN A 792 -16.05 15.38 12.99
C GLN A 792 -15.91 15.46 11.49
N VAL A 793 -15.27 14.45 10.91
CA VAL A 793 -15.20 14.28 9.44
C VAL A 793 -16.11 13.13 9.07
N GLU A 794 -17.03 13.36 8.15
CA GLU A 794 -18.07 12.41 7.78
C GLU A 794 -17.98 12.01 6.31
N SER A 795 -18.07 10.69 6.05
CA SER A 795 -18.10 10.13 4.71
C SER A 795 -19.19 9.07 4.57
N GLN A 796 -19.70 8.91 3.36
CA GLN A 796 -20.67 7.86 3.04
C GLN A 796 -20.41 7.25 1.68
N GLY A 797 -20.98 6.07 1.46
CA GLY A 797 -20.93 5.44 0.15
C GLY A 797 -21.73 4.15 0.09
N TRP A 798 -21.86 3.65 -1.12
CA TRP A 798 -22.48 2.35 -1.38
C TRP A 798 -21.78 1.65 -2.54
N ALA A 799 -21.89 0.34 -2.57
CA ALA A 799 -21.48 -0.41 -3.74
C ALA A 799 -22.39 -1.61 -3.95
N ALA A 800 -22.56 -2.00 -5.22
CA ALA A 800 -23.35 -3.15 -5.62
C ALA A 800 -22.63 -3.92 -6.71
N SER A 801 -22.77 -5.26 -6.70
CA SER A 801 -22.31 -6.16 -7.76
C SER A 801 -23.38 -7.17 -8.12
N ALA A 802 -23.31 -7.66 -9.37
CA ALA A 802 -24.06 -8.80 -9.84
C ALA A 802 -23.13 -9.65 -10.71
N ASP A 803 -23.04 -10.94 -10.40
CA ASP A 803 -22.26 -11.93 -11.14
C ASP A 803 -23.17 -13.09 -11.55
N TYR A 804 -23.21 -13.39 -12.84
CA TYR A 804 -24.10 -14.40 -13.41
C TYR A 804 -23.33 -15.45 -14.20
N SER A 805 -23.42 -16.70 -13.74
CA SER A 805 -22.88 -17.87 -14.42
C SER A 805 -23.93 -18.48 -15.35
N LEU A 806 -23.64 -18.49 -16.64
CA LEU A 806 -24.48 -19.01 -17.69
C LEU A 806 -24.02 -20.42 -18.11
N GLU A 807 -24.91 -21.16 -18.79
CA GLU A 807 -24.57 -22.45 -19.38
C GLU A 807 -23.47 -22.31 -20.44
N GLY A 808 -22.67 -23.36 -20.63
CA GLY A 808 -21.56 -23.33 -21.59
C GLY A 808 -20.32 -22.56 -21.08
N GLY A 809 -20.20 -22.33 -19.78
CA GLY A 809 -19.01 -21.72 -19.16
C GLY A 809 -18.92 -20.19 -19.30
N TRP A 810 -19.98 -19.51 -19.74
CA TRP A 810 -20.05 -18.06 -19.78
C TRP A 810 -20.25 -17.47 -18.37
N ALA A 811 -19.53 -16.40 -18.07
CA ALA A 811 -19.75 -15.60 -16.88
C ALA A 811 -19.81 -14.12 -17.27
N ILE A 812 -20.84 -13.44 -16.79
CA ILE A 812 -21.07 -12.01 -16.96
C ILE A 812 -21.19 -11.41 -15.58
N GLY A 813 -20.45 -10.36 -15.31
CA GLY A 813 -20.49 -9.70 -14.01
C GLY A 813 -20.17 -8.21 -14.09
N GLY A 814 -20.42 -7.53 -13.00
CA GLY A 814 -20.05 -6.13 -12.88
C GLY A 814 -20.35 -5.58 -11.50
N ASN A 815 -19.74 -4.45 -11.23
CA ASN A 815 -19.97 -3.72 -9.99
C ASN A 815 -19.95 -2.21 -10.22
N VAL A 816 -20.59 -1.50 -9.31
CA VAL A 816 -20.60 -0.04 -9.26
C VAL A 816 -20.39 0.40 -7.83
N ALA A 817 -19.63 1.47 -7.62
CA ALA A 817 -19.38 2.07 -6.32
C ALA A 817 -19.58 3.59 -6.37
N TYR A 818 -20.06 4.11 -5.26
CA TYR A 818 -20.25 5.54 -4.98
C TYR A 818 -19.59 5.89 -3.65
N ASN A 819 -18.84 7.00 -3.61
CA ASN A 819 -18.20 7.51 -2.40
C ASN A 819 -18.37 9.02 -2.33
N GLU A 820 -18.58 9.56 -1.13
CA GLU A 820 -18.78 10.99 -0.88
C GLU A 820 -18.21 11.40 0.46
N LEU A 821 -17.44 12.50 0.48
CA LEU A 821 -17.05 13.22 1.70
C LEU A 821 -18.11 14.28 1.99
N ILE A 822 -18.74 14.20 3.16
CA ILE A 822 -19.81 15.12 3.58
C ILE A 822 -19.21 16.40 4.18
N SER A 823 -18.16 16.27 5.01
CA SER A 823 -17.53 17.36 5.77
C SER A 823 -16.42 18.11 5.02
N GLN A 824 -16.44 18.14 3.68
CA GLN A 824 -15.37 18.77 2.90
C GLN A 824 -15.24 20.27 3.21
N GLU A 825 -16.35 21.00 3.32
CA GLU A 825 -16.35 22.43 3.60
C GLU A 825 -15.78 22.74 5.00
N ASP A 826 -16.05 21.89 5.98
CA ASP A 826 -15.57 22.05 7.37
C ASP A 826 -14.06 21.88 7.47
N LEU A 827 -13.46 20.94 6.72
CA LEU A 827 -12.00 20.75 6.63
C LEU A 827 -11.34 21.95 5.95
N LEU A 828 -11.87 22.40 4.83
CA LEU A 828 -11.35 23.57 4.10
C LEU A 828 -11.42 24.85 4.95
N ALA A 829 -12.49 25.03 5.74
CA ALA A 829 -12.64 26.17 6.65
C ALA A 829 -11.57 26.20 7.75
N GLN A 830 -11.02 25.06 8.14
CA GLN A 830 -9.91 24.93 9.09
C GLN A 830 -8.52 25.07 8.42
N GLY A 831 -8.47 25.26 7.11
CA GLY A 831 -7.22 25.34 6.34
C GLY A 831 -6.60 24.00 5.97
N PHE A 832 -7.31 22.87 6.18
CA PHE A 832 -6.87 21.55 5.74
C PHE A 832 -7.23 21.30 4.29
N ARG A 833 -6.43 20.45 3.63
CA ARG A 833 -6.85 19.76 2.41
C ARG A 833 -7.72 18.58 2.81
N ALA A 834 -8.82 18.37 2.10
CA ALA A 834 -9.70 17.24 2.38
C ALA A 834 -9.02 15.90 2.07
N SER A 835 -8.16 15.86 1.07
CA SER A 835 -7.39 14.70 0.61
C SER A 835 -8.26 13.43 0.46
N TYR A 836 -9.52 13.63 0.03
CA TYR A 836 -10.45 12.50 -0.15
C TYR A 836 -10.06 11.61 -1.31
N ASN A 837 -9.54 12.19 -2.38
CA ASN A 837 -8.80 11.55 -3.48
C ASN A 837 -9.47 10.31 -4.08
N THR A 838 -10.79 10.34 -4.22
CA THR A 838 -11.58 9.19 -4.65
C THR A 838 -12.65 9.65 -5.64
N PRO A 839 -12.81 8.96 -6.79
CA PRO A 839 -13.88 9.29 -7.73
C PRO A 839 -15.26 9.04 -7.10
N LYS A 840 -16.20 9.96 -7.34
CA LYS A 840 -17.57 9.84 -6.83
C LYS A 840 -18.26 8.59 -7.33
N TYR A 841 -18.10 8.27 -8.62
CA TYR A 841 -18.62 7.08 -9.27
C TYR A 841 -17.54 6.33 -10.02
N ARG A 842 -17.59 4.99 -9.92
CA ARG A 842 -16.84 4.07 -10.76
C ARG A 842 -17.60 2.78 -10.97
N PHE A 843 -17.29 2.08 -12.05
CA PHE A 843 -17.84 0.75 -12.30
C PHE A 843 -16.87 -0.15 -13.05
N ASN A 844 -17.07 -1.45 -12.91
CA ASN A 844 -16.37 -2.50 -13.63
C ASN A 844 -17.39 -3.41 -14.31
N LEU A 845 -17.08 -3.89 -15.52
CA LEU A 845 -17.86 -4.89 -16.26
C LEU A 845 -16.93 -6.04 -16.64
N LYS A 846 -17.38 -7.27 -16.46
CA LYS A 846 -16.63 -8.49 -16.73
C LYS A 846 -17.39 -9.39 -17.68
N LEU A 847 -16.71 -9.97 -18.67
CA LEU A 847 -17.23 -11.00 -19.55
C LEU A 847 -16.15 -12.06 -19.76
N SER A 848 -16.46 -13.30 -19.42
CA SER A 848 -15.49 -14.38 -19.59
C SER A 848 -16.16 -15.68 -20.04
N ASN A 849 -15.36 -16.54 -20.67
CA ASN A 849 -15.70 -17.94 -20.88
C ASN A 849 -14.40 -18.76 -20.83
N ARG A 850 -14.30 -19.67 -19.87
CA ARG A 850 -13.12 -20.53 -19.69
C ARG A 850 -13.11 -21.75 -20.59
N LYS A 851 -14.23 -22.03 -21.28
CA LYS A 851 -14.48 -23.24 -22.10
C LYS A 851 -15.27 -22.89 -23.39
N VAL A 852 -14.83 -21.88 -24.15
CA VAL A 852 -15.36 -21.64 -25.49
C VAL A 852 -15.22 -22.91 -26.33
N THR A 853 -14.09 -23.60 -26.14
CA THR A 853 -13.85 -25.00 -26.50
C THR A 853 -13.12 -25.66 -25.34
N ASP A 854 -12.88 -26.96 -25.35
CA ASP A 854 -12.13 -27.66 -24.27
C ASP A 854 -10.73 -27.05 -24.01
N ARG A 855 -10.18 -26.32 -24.98
CA ARG A 855 -8.83 -25.74 -24.91
C ARG A 855 -8.80 -24.23 -24.91
N LEU A 856 -9.87 -23.56 -25.34
CA LEU A 856 -9.88 -22.12 -25.55
C LEU A 856 -10.77 -21.42 -24.52
N GLY A 857 -10.24 -20.41 -23.86
CA GLY A 857 -10.96 -19.49 -22.98
C GLY A 857 -10.59 -18.04 -23.25
N PHE A 858 -11.37 -17.10 -22.73
CA PHE A 858 -11.07 -15.67 -22.75
C PHE A 858 -11.64 -14.96 -21.53
N ASN A 859 -11.10 -13.78 -21.25
CA ASN A 859 -11.59 -12.84 -20.24
C ASN A 859 -11.44 -11.41 -20.75
N VAL A 860 -12.46 -10.58 -20.53
CA VAL A 860 -12.49 -9.16 -20.86
C VAL A 860 -13.05 -8.39 -19.68
N ASN A 861 -12.34 -7.36 -19.24
CA ASN A 861 -12.74 -6.47 -18.15
C ASN A 861 -12.70 -5.02 -18.64
N TYR A 862 -13.80 -4.29 -18.45
CA TYR A 862 -13.87 -2.86 -18.69
C TYR A 862 -14.02 -2.13 -17.35
N ARG A 863 -13.16 -1.15 -17.10
CA ARG A 863 -13.18 -0.31 -15.89
C ARG A 863 -13.38 1.14 -16.30
N TRP A 864 -14.21 1.86 -15.55
CA TRP A 864 -14.41 3.30 -15.73
C TRP A 864 -14.49 4.01 -14.37
N GLN A 865 -13.95 5.23 -14.34
CA GLN A 865 -14.09 6.13 -13.19
C GLN A 865 -14.33 7.57 -13.62
N GLN A 866 -15.09 8.28 -12.77
CA GLN A 866 -15.37 9.70 -12.93
C GLN A 866 -14.13 10.56 -12.61
N ALA A 867 -14.04 11.76 -13.18
CA ALA A 867 -13.06 12.76 -12.79
C ALA A 867 -13.24 13.17 -11.32
N PHE A 868 -12.13 13.43 -10.65
CA PHE A 868 -12.13 13.85 -9.24
C PHE A 868 -10.92 14.77 -8.93
N LEU A 869 -11.04 15.51 -7.82
CA LEU A 869 -9.95 16.31 -7.30
C LEU A 869 -8.96 15.42 -6.54
N TRP A 870 -7.68 15.54 -6.87
CA TRP A 870 -6.59 14.98 -6.08
C TRP A 870 -5.89 16.09 -5.32
N GLU A 871 -5.70 15.88 -4.02
CA GLU A 871 -5.02 16.78 -3.10
C GLU A 871 -3.92 16.01 -2.35
N SER A 872 -2.70 16.47 -2.45
CA SER A 872 -1.55 15.89 -1.73
C SER A 872 -0.50 16.96 -1.43
N SER A 873 0.51 16.58 -0.67
CA SER A 873 1.69 17.42 -0.42
C SER A 873 2.52 17.71 -1.68
N PHE A 874 2.45 16.84 -2.69
CA PHE A 874 3.09 17.07 -3.99
C PHE A 874 2.37 18.17 -4.79
N GLY A 875 1.05 18.20 -4.75
CA GLY A 875 0.26 19.21 -5.48
C GLY A 875 -1.24 18.88 -5.49
N VAL A 876 -2.00 19.78 -6.11
CA VAL A 876 -3.47 19.70 -6.19
C VAL A 876 -3.91 19.81 -7.65
N GLY A 877 -4.71 18.86 -8.15
CA GLY A 877 -5.18 18.89 -9.54
C GLY A 877 -6.33 17.93 -9.82
N ILE A 878 -6.99 18.16 -10.95
CA ILE A 878 -8.08 17.29 -11.42
C ILE A 878 -7.47 16.06 -12.10
N ILE A 879 -7.86 14.88 -11.64
CA ILE A 879 -7.68 13.62 -12.34
C ILE A 879 -8.85 13.46 -13.32
N PRO A 880 -8.61 13.40 -14.63
CA PRO A 880 -9.67 13.25 -15.63
C PRO A 880 -10.41 11.92 -15.47
N ALA A 881 -11.66 11.88 -15.96
CA ALA A 881 -12.38 10.62 -16.12
C ALA A 881 -11.68 9.76 -17.18
N PHE A 882 -11.59 8.46 -16.96
CA PHE A 882 -11.02 7.52 -17.93
C PHE A 882 -11.71 6.16 -17.88
N GLY A 883 -11.52 5.37 -18.94
CA GLY A 883 -11.92 3.98 -18.98
C GLY A 883 -10.89 3.11 -19.66
N THR A 884 -10.62 1.93 -19.10
CA THR A 884 -9.65 0.96 -19.62
C THR A 884 -10.31 -0.38 -19.93
N LEU A 885 -9.84 -1.05 -20.97
CA LEU A 885 -10.28 -2.37 -21.39
C LEU A 885 -9.12 -3.35 -21.29
N ASP A 886 -9.21 -4.31 -20.38
CA ASP A 886 -8.25 -5.40 -20.27
C ASP A 886 -8.84 -6.65 -20.97
N ALA A 887 -8.03 -7.38 -21.71
CA ALA A 887 -8.49 -8.57 -22.42
C ALA A 887 -7.41 -9.64 -22.50
N GLN A 888 -7.82 -10.91 -22.40
CA GLN A 888 -6.92 -12.04 -22.65
C GLN A 888 -7.64 -13.19 -23.33
N VAL A 889 -6.86 -13.97 -24.08
CA VAL A 889 -7.24 -15.28 -24.63
C VAL A 889 -6.25 -16.31 -24.09
N THR A 890 -6.80 -17.43 -23.60
CA THR A 890 -6.02 -18.55 -23.05
C THR A 890 -6.23 -19.80 -23.87
N TYR A 891 -5.12 -20.44 -24.28
CA TYR A 891 -5.13 -21.73 -24.95
C TYR A 891 -4.46 -22.77 -24.05
N LYS A 892 -5.20 -23.84 -23.67
CA LYS A 892 -4.75 -24.91 -22.79
C LYS A 892 -4.09 -26.03 -23.60
N ILE A 893 -2.97 -26.54 -23.11
CA ILE A 893 -2.25 -27.69 -23.64
C ILE A 893 -2.17 -28.76 -22.53
N PRO A 894 -3.24 -29.56 -22.35
CA PRO A 894 -3.35 -30.47 -21.20
C PRO A 894 -2.22 -31.50 -21.14
N ASP A 895 -1.77 -32.04 -22.31
CA ASP A 895 -0.71 -33.04 -22.41
C ASP A 895 0.63 -32.55 -21.83
N TRP A 896 0.84 -31.22 -21.83
CA TRP A 896 2.03 -30.58 -21.29
C TRP A 896 1.75 -29.85 -19.95
N LYS A 897 0.56 -30.00 -19.38
CA LYS A 897 0.13 -29.26 -18.18
C LYS A 897 0.47 -27.77 -18.29
N SER A 898 0.20 -27.20 -19.45
CA SER A 898 0.58 -25.82 -19.76
C SER A 898 -0.57 -25.04 -20.38
N ASN A 899 -0.45 -23.74 -20.35
CA ASN A 899 -1.32 -22.83 -21.07
C ASN A 899 -0.50 -21.70 -21.69
N ILE A 900 -1.03 -21.17 -22.80
CA ILE A 900 -0.51 -19.99 -23.47
C ILE A 900 -1.59 -18.91 -23.33
N LYS A 901 -1.20 -17.75 -22.81
CA LYS A 901 -2.04 -16.56 -22.73
C LYS A 901 -1.53 -15.49 -23.68
N LEU A 902 -2.43 -14.90 -24.46
CA LEU A 902 -2.21 -13.65 -25.15
C LEU A 902 -3.09 -12.61 -24.48
N GLY A 903 -2.51 -11.56 -23.92
CA GLY A 903 -3.24 -10.59 -23.12
C GLY A 903 -2.78 -9.15 -23.33
N ALA A 904 -3.65 -8.24 -22.95
CA ALA A 904 -3.35 -6.82 -22.88
C ALA A 904 -4.03 -6.22 -21.65
N SER A 905 -3.26 -5.51 -20.85
CA SER A 905 -3.78 -4.53 -19.88
C SER A 905 -3.93 -3.21 -20.63
N ASN A 906 -5.12 -2.58 -20.50
CA ASN A 906 -5.46 -1.39 -21.28
C ASN A 906 -5.30 -1.58 -22.81
N LEU A 907 -6.03 -2.53 -23.36
CA LEU A 907 -5.98 -2.95 -24.77
C LEU A 907 -6.10 -1.79 -25.76
N LEU A 908 -6.85 -0.75 -25.41
CA LEU A 908 -7.10 0.41 -26.26
C LEU A 908 -5.97 1.46 -26.17
N ASN A 909 -4.98 1.25 -25.34
CA ASN A 909 -3.88 2.16 -25.04
C ASN A 909 -4.36 3.58 -24.65
N GLU A 910 -5.47 3.68 -23.90
CA GLU A 910 -5.95 4.95 -23.36
C GLU A 910 -4.92 5.50 -22.38
N ARG A 911 -4.49 6.75 -22.58
CA ARG A 911 -3.56 7.40 -21.64
C ARG A 911 -4.33 7.95 -20.44
N TYR A 912 -4.01 7.47 -19.26
CA TYR A 912 -4.69 7.87 -18.03
C TYR A 912 -3.73 8.01 -16.86
N THR A 913 -4.11 8.83 -15.88
CA THR A 913 -3.40 9.04 -14.62
C THR A 913 -4.35 8.75 -13.47
N THR A 914 -3.87 8.13 -12.40
CA THR A 914 -4.69 7.78 -11.23
C THR A 914 -4.54 8.73 -10.05
N SER A 915 -3.48 9.53 -10.04
CA SER A 915 -3.19 10.53 -8.99
C SER A 915 -2.31 11.65 -9.56
N PHE A 916 -2.42 12.84 -8.98
CA PHE A 916 -1.70 14.02 -9.46
C PHE A 916 -0.18 13.87 -9.27
N GLY A 917 0.59 14.22 -10.28
CA GLY A 917 2.04 14.06 -10.31
C GLY A 917 2.53 12.65 -10.67
N ASN A 918 1.63 11.67 -10.75
CA ASN A 918 1.99 10.32 -11.16
C ASN A 918 2.07 10.16 -12.69
N PRO A 919 2.69 9.07 -13.19
CA PRO A 919 2.83 8.82 -14.60
C PRO A 919 1.51 8.74 -15.37
N SER A 920 1.58 9.07 -16.65
CA SER A 920 0.52 8.80 -17.63
C SER A 920 0.68 7.36 -18.15
N LEU A 921 -0.21 6.47 -17.69
CA LEU A 921 -0.15 5.03 -17.97
C LEU A 921 -0.71 4.72 -19.36
N GLY A 922 -0.08 3.79 -20.06
CA GLY A 922 -0.51 3.25 -21.36
C GLY A 922 -0.78 1.74 -21.33
N GLY A 923 -0.95 1.13 -22.49
CA GLY A 923 -1.19 -0.30 -22.65
C GLY A 923 0.06 -1.15 -22.51
N ILE A 924 -0.13 -2.38 -21.98
CA ILE A 924 0.91 -3.43 -21.94
C ILE A 924 0.35 -4.66 -22.66
N TYR A 925 1.04 -5.13 -23.68
CA TYR A 925 0.63 -6.29 -24.50
C TYR A 925 1.62 -7.42 -24.29
N TYR A 926 1.13 -8.62 -23.95
CA TYR A 926 2.00 -9.71 -23.53
C TYR A 926 1.56 -11.09 -24.07
N ILE A 927 2.53 -11.97 -24.17
CA ILE A 927 2.36 -13.41 -24.29
C ILE A 927 2.95 -14.08 -23.03
N GLN A 928 2.21 -15.00 -22.45
CA GLN A 928 2.66 -15.78 -21.30
C GLN A 928 2.51 -17.27 -21.57
N ILE A 929 3.54 -18.04 -21.22
CA ILE A 929 3.49 -19.49 -21.20
C ILE A 929 3.63 -19.92 -19.74
N THR A 930 2.64 -20.69 -19.24
CA THR A 930 2.65 -21.21 -17.87
C THR A 930 2.70 -22.74 -17.91
N PHE A 931 3.59 -23.30 -17.12
CA PHE A 931 3.64 -24.74 -16.78
C PHE A 931 3.20 -24.87 -15.33
N ASP A 932 2.20 -25.71 -15.07
CA ASP A 932 1.65 -25.85 -13.73
C ASP A 932 1.72 -27.29 -13.23
N GLU A 933 2.28 -27.45 -12.02
CA GLU A 933 2.44 -28.73 -11.32
C GLU A 933 3.12 -29.83 -12.16
N PHE A 934 4.15 -29.44 -12.90
CA PHE A 934 5.05 -30.38 -13.58
C PHE A 934 5.88 -31.14 -12.53
N PHE A 935 6.14 -32.43 -12.71
CA PHE A 935 6.90 -33.25 -11.74
C PHE A 935 6.30 -33.32 -10.32
N LYS A 936 5.08 -33.82 -10.20
CA LYS A 936 4.51 -34.18 -8.89
C LYS A 936 5.21 -35.36 -8.23
#